data_795d262d66e60b81ca75bbddb1d9feee
#
_entry.id   795d262d66e60b81ca75bbddb1d9feee
#
_cell.length_a   1.000
_cell.length_b   1.000
_cell.length_c   1.000
_cell.angle_alpha   90.00
_cell.angle_beta   90.00
_cell.angle_gamma   90.00
#
_symmetry.space_group_name_H-M   'P 1'
#
loop_
_entity.id
_entity.type
_entity.pdbx_description
1 polymer ?
#
loop_
_entity_poly.entity_id
_entity_poly.type
_entity_poly.pdbx_seq_one_letter_code
_entity_poly.pdbx_strand_id
1 'polypeptide(L)'
;MNVIGKDTRPRKRARMGSQACLSLGATVVLMSGLLTLAAPALAQTPQTVNVAIDATVAGAPIERVWPFFGYDEINYTTQPEGRALLSTLVAANTAPLHVRSHFLFNTGDGTPAMKWGSTNVYTEDPSGNPIYSWPLTDGILDTITSVGAFPFVELAFMPQAISSHPTPYRNAGVTTLDSGCFYPPNDYSKWAELIRTWGTHANERYPDVAATWLWELWNEPDIGYWHGTFDEYAKLFDYTESALHTAIPNAALGGPAVVRADGDFLTKFLQHCATGTNAVSGQTGTRLDIVTFHAKGGVAMNGGQVEMDLGNQLRIHRTGFDTVASFSQFKQTPIYITEADPDGCAACPAKNLPANAYRNSTAYGAYEIAMMKHTLELENQAGVKLGGLLTWAFTFPDTPYFAGYRALATHGINLPVLSAFKLLGQLNGKRVPLSSSGAIALDDILSSGVRGQPEIDGMATVDGAKVQALVWNYHDDIVPVDPTPVHVTIKVPASFGSNVMASHLRVDEAHGDAYTVWVAQGMPANPSPSQIAELQQEMEPAPLIADTTLEVANGSVSVDFQLPRFAVSLITIQPVADGQNGGTTRTNGLAGGGCACSVLRRGSDSLSTAALFGVGGVLALALVTRRRSAITRSAKRN
;
A
#
# COMPACT_ATOMS: atom_id res chain seq x y z
N MET A 1 -22.72 9.04 14.46
CA MET A 1 -23.80 9.83 15.08
C MET A 1 -23.76 9.57 16.57
N ASN A 2 -23.33 10.57 17.34
CA ASN A 2 -23.27 10.48 18.80
C ASN A 2 -24.67 10.60 19.37
N VAL A 3 -25.13 9.60 20.11
CA VAL A 3 -26.30 9.70 20.97
C VAL A 3 -25.80 10.09 22.35
N ILE A 4 -26.04 11.35 22.72
CA ILE A 4 -25.76 11.90 24.06
C ILE A 4 -26.92 11.53 24.96
N GLY A 5 -26.71 10.64 25.91
CA GLY A 5 -27.57 10.42 27.06
C GLY A 5 -27.38 11.53 28.10
N LYS A 6 -28.40 12.32 28.38
CA LYS A 6 -28.45 13.32 29.47
C LYS A 6 -28.60 12.60 30.81
N ASP A 7 -27.62 12.71 31.67
CA ASP A 7 -27.78 12.38 33.11
C ASP A 7 -27.93 13.69 33.90
N THR A 8 -29.12 13.85 34.48
CA THR A 8 -29.51 14.99 35.31
C THR A 8 -29.39 14.58 36.80
N ARG A 9 -28.38 15.07 37.52
CA ARG A 9 -28.39 15.14 38.96
C ARG A 9 -27.93 16.51 39.49
N PRO A 10 -28.56 17.08 40.56
CA PRO A 10 -28.40 18.48 40.92
C PRO A 10 -27.17 18.73 41.84
N ARG A 11 -26.44 19.77 41.51
CA ARG A 11 -25.35 20.30 42.38
C ARG A 11 -25.93 21.10 43.52
N LYS A 12 -25.60 20.73 44.76
CA LYS A 12 -25.84 21.53 45.96
C LYS A 12 -24.86 22.72 46.00
N ARG A 13 -25.47 23.91 46.13
CA ARG A 13 -24.77 25.18 46.50
C ARG A 13 -24.42 25.16 47.99
N ALA A 14 -23.21 25.54 48.32
CA ALA A 14 -22.85 26.01 49.65
C ALA A 14 -22.38 27.48 49.55
N ARG A 15 -22.93 28.27 50.47
CA ARG A 15 -22.85 29.74 50.52
C ARG A 15 -21.56 30.24 51.20
N MET A 16 -21.26 31.48 50.81
CA MET A 16 -20.25 32.40 51.32
C MET A 16 -20.34 32.65 52.82
N GLY A 17 -19.18 32.89 53.43
CA GLY A 17 -19.01 33.61 54.69
C GLY A 17 -17.80 34.55 54.57
N SER A 18 -18.05 35.80 54.93
CA SER A 18 -17.27 36.99 54.71
C SER A 18 -16.28 37.32 55.86
N GLN A 19 -15.27 38.12 55.51
CA GLN A 19 -14.57 39.17 56.26
C GLN A 19 -13.57 38.79 57.37
N ALA A 20 -12.32 39.27 57.21
CA ALA A 20 -11.76 40.31 58.07
C ALA A 20 -10.40 40.81 57.58
N CYS A 21 -10.22 42.11 57.73
CA CYS A 21 -9.09 42.96 57.35
C CYS A 21 -7.88 42.86 58.34
N LEU A 22 -6.74 43.40 57.81
CA LEU A 22 -5.62 44.08 58.49
C LEU A 22 -4.46 43.23 59.04
N SER A 23 -3.25 43.37 58.44
CA SER A 23 -2.23 44.32 58.91
C SER A 23 -0.96 44.23 58.07
N LEU A 24 -0.38 45.40 57.74
CA LEU A 24 0.93 45.58 57.10
C LEU A 24 2.05 45.03 57.99
N GLY A 25 2.96 44.29 57.38
CA GLY A 25 4.26 43.96 57.90
C GLY A 25 5.25 43.84 56.74
N ALA A 26 5.99 44.89 56.43
CA ALA A 26 7.05 44.88 55.44
C ALA A 26 8.25 44.08 55.97
N THR A 27 8.50 42.91 55.42
CA THR A 27 9.78 42.22 55.61
C THR A 27 10.47 42.15 54.24
N VAL A 28 11.54 42.92 54.10
CA VAL A 28 12.45 42.87 52.97
C VAL A 28 13.28 41.60 53.11
N VAL A 29 12.99 40.58 52.31
CA VAL A 29 13.86 39.44 52.12
C VAL A 29 14.70 39.68 50.87
N LEU A 30 15.99 39.90 51.05
CA LEU A 30 16.99 39.85 50.00
C LEU A 30 17.06 38.40 49.46
N MET A 31 16.41 38.14 48.36
CA MET A 31 16.67 36.94 47.55
C MET A 31 17.92 37.17 46.73
N SER A 32 19.04 36.59 47.15
CA SER A 32 20.21 36.39 46.31
C SER A 32 19.84 35.41 45.20
N GLY A 33 19.51 35.91 44.01
CA GLY A 33 19.26 35.09 42.83
C GLY A 33 20.57 34.43 42.38
N LEU A 34 20.75 33.15 42.67
CA LEU A 34 21.67 32.33 41.87
C LEU A 34 21.07 32.20 40.46
N LEU A 35 21.60 32.98 39.53
CA LEU A 35 21.46 32.66 38.09
C LEU A 35 22.26 31.37 37.87
N THR A 36 21.58 30.23 37.88
CA THR A 36 22.10 29.02 37.23
C THR A 36 22.06 29.28 35.72
N LEU A 37 23.20 29.64 35.15
CA LEU A 37 23.44 29.56 33.74
C LEU A 37 23.23 28.09 33.36
N ALA A 38 22.06 27.75 32.77
CA ALA A 38 21.88 26.49 32.08
C ALA A 38 22.95 26.44 30.99
N ALA A 39 23.93 25.58 31.14
CA ALA A 39 24.86 25.28 30.06
C ALA A 39 24.04 24.82 28.87
N PRO A 40 24.34 25.32 27.65
CA PRO A 40 23.70 24.78 26.44
C PRO A 40 23.96 23.28 26.43
N ALA A 41 22.90 22.48 26.38
CA ALA A 41 23.02 21.05 26.14
C ALA A 41 23.83 20.91 24.83
N LEU A 42 25.03 20.38 24.96
CA LEU A 42 25.82 20.00 23.79
C LEU A 42 24.93 19.04 22.98
N ALA A 43 24.55 19.43 21.78
CA ALA A 43 23.86 18.56 20.86
C ALA A 43 24.76 17.31 20.71
N GLN A 44 24.27 16.18 21.20
CA GLN A 44 24.97 14.91 20.98
C GLN A 44 25.02 14.70 19.48
N THR A 45 26.22 14.52 18.95
CA THR A 45 26.39 14.11 17.55
C THR A 45 25.59 12.81 17.36
N PRO A 46 24.72 12.71 16.34
CA PRO A 46 23.94 11.50 16.11
C PRO A 46 24.88 10.29 16.06
N GLN A 47 24.58 9.28 16.84
CA GLN A 47 25.39 8.06 16.86
C GLN A 47 25.23 7.33 15.52
N THR A 48 26.35 6.91 14.93
CA THR A 48 26.33 6.15 13.68
C THR A 48 25.64 4.80 13.91
N VAL A 49 24.66 4.50 13.08
CA VAL A 49 24.00 3.18 13.03
C VAL A 49 24.81 2.25 12.16
N ASN A 50 25.17 1.09 12.70
CA ASN A 50 25.92 0.05 12.00
C ASN A 50 24.95 -1.03 11.51
N VAL A 51 24.96 -1.28 10.20
CA VAL A 51 24.23 -2.37 9.53
C VAL A 51 25.22 -3.38 9.01
N ALA A 52 25.15 -4.62 9.48
CA ALA A 52 26.04 -5.70 9.06
C ALA A 52 25.26 -6.78 8.31
N ILE A 53 25.77 -7.17 7.13
CA ILE A 53 25.14 -8.12 6.22
C ILE A 53 26.15 -9.23 5.89
N ASP A 54 25.76 -10.50 6.04
CA ASP A 54 26.58 -11.64 5.62
C ASP A 54 25.98 -12.33 4.39
N ALA A 55 26.36 -11.90 3.20
CA ALA A 55 25.91 -12.49 1.95
C ALA A 55 26.59 -13.83 1.60
N THR A 56 27.50 -14.33 2.44
CA THR A 56 28.09 -15.66 2.30
C THR A 56 27.21 -16.77 2.89
N VAL A 57 26.19 -16.39 3.68
CA VAL A 57 25.25 -17.31 4.33
C VAL A 57 23.86 -17.10 3.71
N ALA A 58 23.55 -17.89 2.68
CA ALA A 58 22.23 -17.83 2.03
C ALA A 58 21.21 -18.65 2.82
N GLY A 59 20.09 -18.01 3.17
CA GLY A 59 18.93 -18.63 3.80
C GLY A 59 17.91 -19.20 2.80
N ALA A 60 16.63 -19.19 3.19
CA ALA A 60 15.52 -19.52 2.32
C ALA A 60 15.35 -18.48 1.20
N PRO A 61 14.62 -18.82 0.11
CA PRO A 61 14.15 -17.81 -0.84
C PRO A 61 13.41 -16.69 -0.12
N ILE A 62 13.57 -15.44 -0.62
CA ILE A 62 12.82 -14.32 -0.04
C ILE A 62 11.32 -14.50 -0.30
N GLU A 63 10.53 -14.39 0.74
CA GLU A 63 9.08 -14.36 0.64
C GLU A 63 8.65 -12.98 0.19
N ARG A 64 8.12 -12.89 -1.04
CA ARG A 64 7.70 -11.64 -1.64
C ARG A 64 6.21 -11.45 -1.38
N VAL A 65 5.90 -10.88 -0.23
CA VAL A 65 4.53 -10.67 0.24
C VAL A 65 3.90 -9.35 -0.23
N TRP A 66 4.65 -8.50 -0.93
CA TRP A 66 4.28 -7.14 -1.32
C TRP A 66 3.67 -6.94 -2.71
N PRO A 67 3.73 -7.84 -3.71
CA PRO A 67 3.15 -7.60 -5.02
C PRO A 67 1.64 -7.87 -5.05
N PHE A 68 0.93 -7.31 -4.06
CA PHE A 68 -0.51 -7.44 -3.91
C PHE A 68 -1.12 -6.05 -3.74
N PHE A 69 -2.06 -5.69 -4.61
CA PHE A 69 -2.74 -4.40 -4.60
C PHE A 69 -4.25 -4.57 -4.80
N GLY A 70 -5.03 -3.61 -4.31
CA GLY A 70 -6.47 -3.59 -4.51
C GLY A 70 -7.05 -2.19 -4.36
N TYR A 71 -8.28 -2.01 -4.76
CA TYR A 71 -8.97 -0.73 -4.72
C TYR A 71 -10.49 -0.89 -4.87
N ASP A 72 -11.24 0.08 -4.32
CA ASP A 72 -12.72 0.07 -4.37
C ASP A 72 -13.25 0.26 -5.81
N GLU A 73 -12.59 1.11 -6.58
CA GLU A 73 -13.10 1.66 -7.84
C GLU A 73 -12.73 0.77 -9.02
N ILE A 74 -13.26 -0.44 -9.06
CA ILE A 74 -12.83 -1.46 -10.04
C ILE A 74 -13.01 -1.01 -11.51
N ASN A 75 -13.94 -0.10 -11.79
CA ASN A 75 -14.10 0.44 -13.13
C ASN A 75 -12.98 1.41 -13.55
N TYR A 76 -12.13 1.89 -12.61
CA TYR A 76 -10.91 2.63 -12.97
C TYR A 76 -9.85 1.74 -13.63
N THR A 77 -9.90 0.43 -13.45
CA THR A 77 -8.97 -0.54 -14.07
C THR A 77 -8.86 -0.33 -15.57
N THR A 78 -9.98 -0.13 -16.25
CA THR A 78 -10.05 0.00 -17.72
C THR A 78 -9.76 1.40 -18.22
N GLN A 79 -9.62 2.39 -17.33
CA GLN A 79 -9.26 3.75 -17.71
C GLN A 79 -7.77 3.86 -18.07
N PRO A 80 -7.36 4.85 -18.90
CA PRO A 80 -5.98 5.01 -19.32
C PRO A 80 -4.98 5.08 -18.15
N GLU A 81 -5.29 5.84 -17.09
CA GLU A 81 -4.45 5.96 -15.89
C GLU A 81 -4.35 4.62 -15.13
N GLY A 82 -5.46 3.89 -14.99
CA GLY A 82 -5.48 2.59 -14.34
C GLY A 82 -4.62 1.56 -15.08
N ARG A 83 -4.76 1.47 -16.41
CA ARG A 83 -3.93 0.59 -17.26
C ARG A 83 -2.44 0.92 -17.14
N ALA A 84 -2.09 2.20 -17.19
CA ALA A 84 -0.71 2.67 -17.07
C ALA A 84 -0.13 2.33 -15.69
N LEU A 85 -0.90 2.53 -14.62
CA LEU A 85 -0.47 2.21 -13.25
C LEU A 85 -0.26 0.70 -13.07
N LEU A 86 -1.18 -0.14 -13.55
CA LEU A 86 -1.01 -1.60 -13.50
C LEU A 86 0.26 -2.05 -14.23
N SER A 87 0.53 -1.49 -15.42
CA SER A 87 1.77 -1.78 -16.16
C SER A 87 3.01 -1.37 -15.36
N THR A 88 2.97 -0.22 -14.68
CA THR A 88 4.05 0.27 -13.82
C THR A 88 4.27 -0.66 -12.64
N LEU A 89 3.20 -1.14 -11.99
CA LEU A 89 3.28 -2.06 -10.86
C LEU A 89 3.88 -3.42 -11.26
N VAL A 90 3.48 -3.95 -12.41
CA VAL A 90 4.06 -5.20 -12.93
C VAL A 90 5.55 -5.02 -13.22
N ALA A 91 5.94 -3.93 -13.88
CA ALA A 91 7.35 -3.64 -14.19
C ALA A 91 8.20 -3.40 -12.93
N ALA A 92 7.61 -2.94 -11.84
CA ALA A 92 8.28 -2.69 -10.57
C ALA A 92 8.61 -3.96 -9.77
N ASN A 93 8.01 -5.10 -10.11
CA ASN A 93 8.11 -6.32 -9.31
C ASN A 93 8.79 -7.46 -10.06
N THR A 94 9.62 -8.22 -9.35
CA THR A 94 10.23 -9.47 -9.84
C THR A 94 9.38 -10.71 -9.58
N ALA A 95 8.24 -10.54 -8.89
CA ALA A 95 7.26 -11.59 -8.58
C ALA A 95 5.92 -11.27 -9.25
N PRO A 96 5.06 -12.29 -9.47
CA PRO A 96 3.71 -12.08 -9.99
C PRO A 96 2.92 -11.07 -9.17
N LEU A 97 2.34 -10.07 -9.84
CA LEU A 97 1.49 -9.07 -9.24
C LEU A 97 0.05 -9.59 -9.13
N HIS A 98 -0.58 -9.41 -7.98
CA HIS A 98 -1.99 -9.75 -7.77
C HIS A 98 -2.81 -8.48 -7.56
N VAL A 99 -4.01 -8.46 -8.15
CA VAL A 99 -4.93 -7.31 -8.09
C VAL A 99 -6.27 -7.77 -7.53
N ARG A 100 -6.61 -7.32 -6.31
CA ARG A 100 -7.89 -7.60 -5.67
C ARG A 100 -8.97 -6.70 -6.26
N SER A 101 -9.99 -7.33 -6.85
CA SER A 101 -11.15 -6.64 -7.42
C SER A 101 -12.24 -6.44 -6.37
N HIS A 102 -12.83 -5.25 -6.31
CA HIS A 102 -13.90 -4.89 -5.37
C HIS A 102 -15.17 -4.49 -6.14
N PHE A 103 -16.35 -4.62 -5.55
CA PHE A 103 -17.65 -4.31 -6.20
C PHE A 103 -17.91 -5.05 -7.53
N LEU A 104 -17.30 -6.22 -7.72
CA LEU A 104 -17.27 -6.89 -9.04
C LEU A 104 -18.66 -7.34 -9.52
N PHE A 105 -19.60 -7.65 -8.61
CA PHE A 105 -20.94 -8.15 -8.99
C PHE A 105 -22.07 -7.13 -8.86
N ASN A 106 -21.75 -5.88 -8.54
CA ASN A 106 -22.76 -4.86 -8.38
C ASN A 106 -23.52 -4.59 -9.68
N THR A 107 -24.82 -4.41 -9.52
CA THR A 107 -25.69 -3.92 -10.60
C THR A 107 -25.40 -2.45 -10.89
N GLY A 108 -25.16 -2.12 -12.16
CA GLY A 108 -24.85 -0.78 -12.64
C GLY A 108 -24.30 -0.79 -14.05
N ASP A 109 -23.97 0.36 -14.58
CA ASP A 109 -23.59 0.54 -15.99
C ASP A 109 -22.08 0.52 -16.24
N GLY A 110 -21.26 0.27 -15.20
CA GLY A 110 -19.80 0.28 -15.30
C GLY A 110 -19.18 1.67 -15.37
N THR A 111 -19.95 2.74 -15.16
CA THR A 111 -19.42 4.10 -15.08
C THR A 111 -18.44 4.21 -13.92
N PRO A 112 -17.18 4.60 -14.16
CA PRO A 112 -16.21 4.80 -13.10
C PRO A 112 -16.67 5.86 -12.10
N ALA A 113 -16.59 5.55 -10.82
CA ALA A 113 -16.97 6.48 -9.76
C ALA A 113 -16.24 6.17 -8.45
N MET A 114 -15.96 7.20 -7.66
CA MET A 114 -15.31 7.06 -6.36
C MET A 114 -16.15 6.19 -5.42
N LYS A 115 -15.48 5.26 -4.72
CA LYS A 115 -16.09 4.31 -3.76
C LYS A 115 -17.23 3.50 -4.36
N TRP A 116 -17.19 3.23 -5.65
CA TRP A 116 -18.20 2.45 -6.32
C TRP A 116 -17.64 1.74 -7.53
N GLY A 117 -18.06 0.48 -7.71
CA GLY A 117 -17.86 -0.29 -8.91
C GLY A 117 -19.13 -1.02 -9.30
N SER A 118 -19.27 -1.36 -10.56
CA SER A 118 -20.39 -2.15 -11.06
C SER A 118 -20.03 -2.81 -12.39
N THR A 119 -20.57 -4.00 -12.63
CA THR A 119 -20.35 -4.73 -13.89
C THR A 119 -21.64 -5.29 -14.47
N ASN A 120 -22.73 -5.26 -13.70
CA ASN A 120 -24.06 -5.72 -14.10
C ASN A 120 -24.08 -7.19 -14.58
N VAL A 121 -23.28 -8.04 -13.94
CA VAL A 121 -23.15 -9.46 -14.33
C VAL A 121 -24.44 -10.25 -14.28
N TYR A 122 -25.39 -9.80 -13.44
CA TYR A 122 -26.65 -10.50 -13.20
C TYR A 122 -27.83 -9.53 -13.13
N THR A 123 -28.84 -9.80 -13.92
CA THR A 123 -30.18 -9.19 -13.85
C THR A 123 -31.23 -10.27 -14.07
N GLU A 124 -32.50 -9.92 -13.92
CA GLU A 124 -33.63 -10.83 -14.20
C GLU A 124 -34.59 -10.18 -15.21
N ASP A 125 -35.23 -11.02 -16.03
CA ASP A 125 -36.34 -10.62 -16.85
C ASP A 125 -37.61 -10.42 -16.00
N PRO A 126 -38.70 -9.88 -16.56
CA PRO A 126 -39.98 -9.71 -15.82
C PRO A 126 -40.57 -11.02 -15.29
N SER A 127 -40.15 -12.17 -15.75
CA SER A 127 -40.57 -13.49 -15.30
C SER A 127 -39.65 -14.08 -14.21
N GLY A 128 -38.56 -13.34 -13.84
CA GLY A 128 -37.58 -13.77 -12.84
C GLY A 128 -36.54 -14.74 -13.40
N ASN A 129 -36.41 -14.85 -14.73
CA ASN A 129 -35.34 -15.66 -15.33
C ASN A 129 -34.01 -14.89 -15.32
N PRO A 130 -32.85 -15.55 -15.06
CA PRO A 130 -31.56 -14.89 -15.02
C PRO A 130 -31.12 -14.40 -16.39
N ILE A 131 -30.53 -13.20 -16.42
CA ILE A 131 -29.83 -12.61 -17.55
C ILE A 131 -28.39 -12.33 -17.13
N TYR A 132 -27.43 -12.98 -17.76
CA TYR A 132 -26.01 -12.80 -17.49
C TYR A 132 -25.36 -11.87 -18.52
N SER A 133 -24.41 -11.03 -18.07
CA SER A 133 -23.69 -10.08 -18.94
C SER A 133 -22.22 -9.97 -18.51
N TRP A 134 -21.32 -10.33 -19.41
CA TRP A 134 -19.89 -10.42 -19.11
C TRP A 134 -18.99 -9.25 -19.58
N PRO A 135 -19.41 -8.39 -20.54
CA PRO A 135 -18.47 -7.45 -21.18
C PRO A 135 -17.72 -6.53 -20.24
N LEU A 136 -18.32 -6.10 -19.12
CA LEU A 136 -17.65 -5.22 -18.14
C LEU A 136 -16.67 -5.98 -17.26
N THR A 137 -17.03 -7.16 -16.76
CA THR A 137 -16.08 -8.01 -16.00
C THR A 137 -14.94 -8.47 -16.89
N ASP A 138 -15.23 -8.91 -18.13
CA ASP A 138 -14.22 -9.31 -19.09
C ASP A 138 -13.23 -8.17 -19.35
N GLY A 139 -13.72 -6.95 -19.59
CA GLY A 139 -12.86 -5.80 -19.81
C GLY A 139 -11.92 -5.49 -18.65
N ILE A 140 -12.38 -5.71 -17.42
CA ILE A 140 -11.58 -5.54 -16.19
C ILE A 140 -10.53 -6.65 -16.09
N LEU A 141 -10.96 -7.92 -16.19
CA LEU A 141 -10.05 -9.08 -16.08
C LEU A 141 -9.06 -9.15 -17.24
N ASP A 142 -9.48 -8.84 -18.48
CA ASP A 142 -8.59 -8.71 -19.63
C ASP A 142 -7.52 -7.63 -19.40
N THR A 143 -7.91 -6.50 -18.78
CA THR A 143 -6.95 -5.43 -18.49
C THR A 143 -5.89 -5.90 -17.49
N ILE A 144 -6.31 -6.55 -16.41
CA ILE A 144 -5.38 -7.09 -15.39
C ILE A 144 -4.46 -8.15 -16.01
N THR A 145 -5.02 -9.12 -16.71
CA THR A 145 -4.25 -10.24 -17.28
C THR A 145 -3.36 -9.82 -18.44
N SER A 146 -3.78 -8.85 -19.27
CA SER A 146 -3.01 -8.37 -20.42
C SER A 146 -1.70 -7.70 -20.04
N VAL A 147 -1.59 -7.13 -18.85
CA VAL A 147 -0.34 -6.56 -18.33
C VAL A 147 0.54 -7.60 -17.63
N GLY A 148 0.08 -8.85 -17.50
CA GLY A 148 0.79 -9.92 -16.81
C GLY A 148 0.53 -9.99 -15.30
N ALA A 149 -0.51 -9.30 -14.81
CA ALA A 149 -0.97 -9.43 -13.43
C ALA A 149 -2.01 -10.54 -13.27
N PHE A 150 -2.21 -10.99 -12.04
CA PHE A 150 -3.15 -12.04 -11.66
C PHE A 150 -4.34 -11.44 -10.89
N PRO A 151 -5.58 -11.72 -11.28
CA PRO A 151 -6.75 -11.39 -10.47
C PRO A 151 -6.71 -12.05 -9.08
N PHE A 152 -7.03 -11.28 -8.06
CA PHE A 152 -7.50 -11.75 -6.77
C PHE A 152 -8.98 -11.38 -6.70
N VAL A 153 -9.83 -12.34 -7.02
CA VAL A 153 -11.24 -12.10 -7.30
C VAL A 153 -12.05 -12.05 -6.03
N GLU A 154 -12.56 -10.87 -5.68
CA GLU A 154 -13.54 -10.74 -4.62
C GLU A 154 -14.94 -11.00 -5.18
N LEU A 155 -15.59 -12.07 -4.72
CA LEU A 155 -16.95 -12.44 -5.09
C LEU A 155 -17.95 -11.59 -4.27
N ALA A 156 -18.12 -10.34 -4.69
CA ALA A 156 -18.93 -9.32 -4.03
C ALA A 156 -19.31 -8.17 -5.01
N PHE A 157 -20.33 -7.42 -4.70
CA PHE A 157 -21.34 -7.63 -3.67
C PHE A 157 -22.61 -8.21 -4.30
N MET A 158 -23.73 -8.22 -3.54
CA MET A 158 -24.99 -8.81 -3.99
C MET A 158 -25.58 -8.05 -5.18
N PRO A 159 -25.86 -8.68 -6.33
CA PRO A 159 -26.62 -8.07 -7.41
C PRO A 159 -28.03 -7.65 -6.95
N GLN A 160 -28.54 -6.54 -7.47
CA GLN A 160 -29.82 -5.96 -7.03
C GLN A 160 -30.99 -6.95 -7.12
N ALA A 161 -31.08 -7.72 -8.21
CA ALA A 161 -32.19 -8.62 -8.48
C ALA A 161 -32.32 -9.77 -7.46
N ILE A 162 -31.20 -10.22 -6.88
CA ILE A 162 -31.19 -11.29 -5.88
C ILE A 162 -30.91 -10.80 -4.46
N SER A 163 -30.83 -9.50 -4.23
CA SER A 163 -30.72 -8.95 -2.87
C SER A 163 -32.04 -9.12 -2.10
N SER A 164 -31.94 -9.49 -0.82
CA SER A 164 -33.11 -9.50 0.08
C SER A 164 -33.65 -8.09 0.37
N HIS A 165 -32.85 -7.05 0.05
CA HIS A 165 -33.23 -5.64 0.22
C HIS A 165 -32.81 -4.82 -1.01
N PRO A 166 -33.51 -4.97 -2.16
CA PRO A 166 -33.05 -4.40 -3.42
C PRO A 166 -33.12 -2.88 -3.53
N THR A 167 -33.70 -2.18 -2.56
CA THR A 167 -33.93 -0.72 -2.58
C THR A 167 -33.76 -0.13 -1.17
N PRO A 168 -32.92 0.93 -0.97
CA PRO A 168 -32.07 1.56 -1.98
C PRO A 168 -30.90 0.66 -2.35
N TYR A 169 -30.48 0.65 -3.62
CA TYR A 169 -29.36 -0.19 -4.05
C TYR A 169 -28.02 0.57 -4.11
N ARG A 170 -28.02 1.75 -4.75
CA ARG A 170 -26.89 2.67 -4.72
C ARG A 170 -27.30 3.95 -4.01
N ASN A 171 -26.67 4.26 -2.89
CA ASN A 171 -26.88 5.53 -2.23
C ASN A 171 -25.95 6.60 -2.83
N ALA A 172 -26.48 7.80 -3.04
CA ALA A 172 -25.78 8.94 -3.63
C ALA A 172 -24.73 9.56 -2.67
N GLY A 173 -24.22 8.82 -1.72
CA GLY A 173 -23.21 9.27 -0.77
C GLY A 173 -22.56 8.08 -0.10
N VAL A 174 -21.28 7.99 -0.26
CA VAL A 174 -20.37 6.94 0.22
C VAL A 174 -20.37 6.73 1.74
N THR A 175 -21.12 7.51 2.49
CA THR A 175 -21.12 7.49 3.96
C THR A 175 -22.18 6.60 4.58
N THR A 176 -23.06 6.00 3.80
CA THR A 176 -24.10 5.11 4.29
C THR A 176 -23.86 3.71 3.75
N LEU A 177 -23.52 2.79 4.63
CA LEU A 177 -23.46 1.35 4.34
C LEU A 177 -24.87 0.73 4.25
N ASP A 178 -25.89 1.54 3.93
CA ASP A 178 -27.28 1.12 3.73
C ASP A 178 -27.59 1.06 2.23
N SER A 179 -27.04 0.04 1.59
CA SER A 179 -27.27 -0.25 0.17
C SER A 179 -27.63 -1.71 0.00
N GLY A 180 -28.57 -1.99 -0.89
CA GLY A 180 -29.03 -3.35 -1.15
C GLY A 180 -27.96 -4.33 -1.58
N CYS A 181 -26.80 -3.85 -2.03
CA CYS A 181 -25.67 -4.71 -2.35
C CYS A 181 -25.02 -5.35 -1.10
N PHE A 182 -25.30 -4.86 0.11
CA PHE A 182 -24.72 -5.35 1.37
C PHE A 182 -25.66 -6.29 2.14
N TYR A 183 -26.72 -6.76 1.51
CA TYR A 183 -27.70 -7.66 2.13
C TYR A 183 -27.55 -9.10 1.63
N PRO A 184 -27.99 -10.09 2.43
CA PRO A 184 -28.01 -11.49 1.99
C PRO A 184 -28.82 -11.68 0.71
N PRO A 185 -28.62 -12.77 -0.04
CA PRO A 185 -29.48 -13.10 -1.17
C PRO A 185 -30.90 -13.46 -0.67
N ASN A 186 -31.89 -13.10 -1.46
CA ASN A 186 -33.26 -13.58 -1.25
C ASN A 186 -33.43 -15.07 -1.58
N ASP A 187 -32.51 -15.62 -2.39
CA ASP A 187 -32.41 -17.04 -2.76
C ASP A 187 -30.93 -17.42 -2.93
N TYR A 188 -30.43 -18.26 -2.04
CA TYR A 188 -29.05 -18.76 -2.07
C TYR A 188 -28.75 -19.63 -3.30
N SER A 189 -29.76 -20.29 -3.88
CA SER A 189 -29.61 -21.08 -5.10
C SER A 189 -29.34 -20.20 -6.32
N LYS A 190 -29.97 -19.02 -6.39
CA LYS A 190 -29.68 -18.02 -7.44
C LYS A 190 -28.27 -17.47 -7.33
N TRP A 191 -27.81 -17.21 -6.10
CA TRP A 191 -26.44 -16.81 -5.85
C TRP A 191 -25.45 -17.90 -6.30
N ALA A 192 -25.65 -19.15 -5.89
CA ALA A 192 -24.82 -20.28 -6.30
C ALA A 192 -24.79 -20.45 -7.82
N GLU A 193 -25.94 -20.30 -8.48
CA GLU A 193 -26.02 -20.40 -9.94
C GLU A 193 -25.26 -19.27 -10.63
N LEU A 194 -25.31 -18.04 -10.10
CA LEU A 194 -24.47 -16.93 -10.57
C LEU A 194 -22.97 -17.28 -10.45
N ILE A 195 -22.53 -17.72 -9.26
CA ILE A 195 -21.13 -18.09 -9.03
C ILE A 195 -20.69 -19.22 -9.97
N ARG A 196 -21.49 -20.25 -10.11
CA ARG A 196 -21.19 -21.38 -11.00
C ARG A 196 -21.08 -20.91 -12.45
N THR A 197 -22.05 -20.12 -12.92
CA THR A 197 -22.12 -19.67 -14.33
C THR A 197 -20.99 -18.70 -14.63
N TRP A 198 -20.71 -17.75 -13.72
CA TRP A 198 -19.60 -16.82 -13.88
C TRP A 198 -18.24 -17.52 -13.78
N GLY A 199 -18.07 -18.46 -12.85
CA GLY A 199 -16.86 -19.28 -12.73
C GLY A 199 -16.62 -20.13 -13.99
N THR A 200 -17.67 -20.72 -14.57
CA THR A 200 -17.58 -21.46 -15.84
C THR A 200 -17.12 -20.53 -16.98
N HIS A 201 -17.74 -19.33 -17.09
CA HIS A 201 -17.33 -18.33 -18.07
C HIS A 201 -15.86 -17.92 -17.90
N ALA A 202 -15.44 -17.65 -16.66
CA ALA A 202 -14.05 -17.29 -16.37
C ALA A 202 -13.07 -18.41 -16.76
N ASN A 203 -13.41 -19.68 -16.47
CA ASN A 203 -12.58 -20.83 -16.82
C ASN A 203 -12.53 -21.09 -18.32
N GLU A 204 -13.62 -20.86 -19.04
CA GLU A 204 -13.68 -20.95 -20.51
C GLU A 204 -12.88 -19.82 -21.18
N ARG A 205 -12.94 -18.60 -20.64
CA ARG A 205 -12.23 -17.45 -21.18
C ARG A 205 -10.74 -17.45 -20.87
N TYR A 206 -10.35 -17.92 -19.68
CA TYR A 206 -8.97 -17.97 -19.20
C TYR A 206 -8.58 -19.41 -18.82
N PRO A 207 -8.56 -20.33 -19.80
CA PRO A 207 -8.32 -21.74 -19.55
C PRO A 207 -6.94 -21.93 -18.89
N ASP A 208 -6.88 -22.82 -17.89
CA ASP A 208 -5.70 -23.12 -17.08
C ASP A 208 -5.17 -21.95 -16.23
N VAL A 209 -5.64 -20.74 -16.46
CA VAL A 209 -5.20 -19.53 -15.75
C VAL A 209 -6.16 -19.18 -14.60
N ALA A 210 -7.48 -19.25 -14.83
CA ALA A 210 -8.48 -18.91 -13.80
C ALA A 210 -8.33 -19.78 -12.53
N ALA A 211 -7.88 -21.02 -12.67
CA ALA A 211 -7.60 -21.92 -11.54
C ALA A 211 -6.38 -21.48 -10.70
N THR A 212 -5.52 -20.60 -11.21
CA THR A 212 -4.36 -20.06 -10.49
C THR A 212 -4.66 -18.74 -9.77
N TRP A 213 -5.85 -18.18 -9.99
CA TRP A 213 -6.28 -16.97 -9.30
C TRP A 213 -6.62 -17.26 -7.85
N LEU A 214 -6.59 -16.19 -7.04
CA LEU A 214 -7.09 -16.21 -5.67
C LEU A 214 -8.55 -15.74 -5.67
N TRP A 215 -9.37 -16.36 -4.84
CA TRP A 215 -10.79 -16.12 -4.78
C TRP A 215 -11.20 -15.86 -3.33
N GLU A 216 -11.96 -14.81 -3.10
CA GLU A 216 -12.39 -14.39 -1.77
C GLU A 216 -13.89 -14.11 -1.77
N LEU A 217 -14.58 -14.59 -0.76
CA LEU A 217 -15.99 -14.25 -0.58
C LEU A 217 -16.10 -12.98 0.24
N TRP A 218 -16.74 -11.97 -0.34
CA TRP A 218 -17.19 -10.75 0.32
C TRP A 218 -16.05 -9.81 0.75
N ASN A 219 -16.48 -8.70 1.45
CA ASN A 219 -15.62 -7.70 2.06
C ASN A 219 -16.23 -7.25 3.38
N GLU A 220 -15.44 -7.28 4.47
CA GLU A 220 -15.76 -6.75 5.80
C GLU A 220 -17.17 -7.12 6.31
N PRO A 221 -17.53 -8.42 6.35
CA PRO A 221 -18.87 -8.86 6.74
C PRO A 221 -19.17 -8.68 8.24
N ASP A 222 -18.15 -8.31 9.02
CA ASP A 222 -18.23 -8.01 10.45
C ASP A 222 -18.65 -6.57 10.77
N ILE A 223 -18.84 -5.74 9.73
CA ILE A 223 -19.37 -4.37 9.84
C ILE A 223 -20.53 -4.15 8.85
N GLY A 224 -20.91 -2.90 8.59
CA GLY A 224 -22.05 -2.55 7.74
C GLY A 224 -22.00 -2.94 6.26
N TYR A 225 -20.96 -3.64 5.81
CA TYR A 225 -20.94 -4.27 4.49
C TYR A 225 -21.69 -5.63 4.46
N TRP A 226 -22.24 -6.08 5.58
CA TRP A 226 -23.13 -7.24 5.66
C TRP A 226 -24.27 -6.97 6.64
N HIS A 227 -25.50 -6.98 6.15
CA HIS A 227 -26.72 -6.79 6.95
C HIS A 227 -27.43 -8.09 7.31
N GLY A 228 -26.77 -9.23 7.11
CA GLY A 228 -27.22 -10.53 7.57
C GLY A 228 -26.61 -10.93 8.90
N THR A 229 -27.02 -12.11 9.39
CA THR A 229 -26.41 -12.77 10.53
C THR A 229 -25.10 -13.47 10.12
N PHE A 230 -24.32 -13.91 11.11
CA PHE A 230 -23.16 -14.77 10.84
C PHE A 230 -23.57 -16.09 10.16
N ASP A 231 -24.67 -16.73 10.60
CA ASP A 231 -25.13 -17.99 10.02
C ASP A 231 -25.54 -17.83 8.54
N GLU A 232 -26.11 -16.71 8.18
CA GLU A 232 -26.41 -16.36 6.78
C GLU A 232 -25.14 -16.15 5.96
N TYR A 233 -24.10 -15.57 6.54
CA TYR A 233 -22.80 -15.45 5.88
C TYR A 233 -22.11 -16.81 5.71
N ALA A 234 -22.10 -17.64 6.75
CA ALA A 234 -21.56 -19.00 6.70
C ALA A 234 -22.27 -19.83 5.62
N LYS A 235 -23.60 -19.74 5.56
CA LYS A 235 -24.41 -20.34 4.50
C LYS A 235 -24.02 -19.81 3.12
N LEU A 236 -23.80 -18.49 2.97
CA LEU A 236 -23.37 -17.89 1.70
C LEU A 236 -22.02 -18.46 1.27
N PHE A 237 -21.09 -18.66 2.21
CA PHE A 237 -19.79 -19.27 1.95
C PHE A 237 -19.94 -20.70 1.45
N ASP A 238 -20.76 -21.54 2.10
CA ASP A 238 -21.01 -22.93 1.70
C ASP A 238 -21.55 -23.03 0.26
N TYR A 239 -22.53 -22.16 -0.09
CA TYR A 239 -23.08 -22.11 -1.44
C TYR A 239 -22.06 -21.61 -2.47
N THR A 240 -21.23 -20.64 -2.09
CA THR A 240 -20.16 -20.11 -2.95
C THR A 240 -19.07 -21.15 -3.21
N GLU A 241 -18.62 -21.84 -2.16
CA GLU A 241 -17.61 -22.91 -2.23
C GLU A 241 -18.06 -24.02 -3.16
N SER A 242 -19.25 -24.55 -2.94
CA SER A 242 -19.81 -25.63 -3.76
C SER A 242 -19.96 -25.22 -5.24
N ALA A 243 -20.45 -24.01 -5.50
CA ALA A 243 -20.67 -23.52 -6.84
C ALA A 243 -19.36 -23.22 -7.60
N LEU A 244 -18.41 -22.57 -6.94
CA LEU A 244 -17.12 -22.23 -7.54
C LEU A 244 -16.32 -23.48 -7.86
N HIS A 245 -16.22 -24.45 -6.93
CA HIS A 245 -15.47 -25.68 -7.16
C HIS A 245 -16.15 -26.62 -8.14
N THR A 246 -17.46 -26.48 -8.37
CA THR A 246 -18.14 -27.12 -9.51
C THR A 246 -17.66 -26.55 -10.84
N ALA A 247 -17.43 -25.24 -10.94
CA ALA A 247 -16.96 -24.57 -12.16
C ALA A 247 -15.44 -24.64 -12.33
N ILE A 248 -14.68 -24.46 -11.25
CA ILE A 248 -13.21 -24.44 -11.21
C ILE A 248 -12.72 -25.29 -10.04
N PRO A 249 -12.55 -26.60 -10.20
CA PRO A 249 -12.28 -27.54 -9.09
C PRO A 249 -11.03 -27.21 -8.25
N ASN A 250 -10.04 -26.56 -8.85
CA ASN A 250 -8.76 -26.21 -8.22
C ASN A 250 -8.67 -24.73 -7.80
N ALA A 251 -9.78 -23.97 -7.84
CA ALA A 251 -9.79 -22.59 -7.36
C ALA A 251 -9.36 -22.52 -5.90
N ALA A 252 -8.52 -21.53 -5.56
CA ALA A 252 -8.14 -21.26 -4.17
C ALA A 252 -9.13 -20.25 -3.57
N LEU A 253 -10.19 -20.74 -2.93
CA LEU A 253 -11.25 -19.94 -2.32
C LEU A 253 -11.07 -19.77 -0.82
N GLY A 254 -11.36 -18.58 -0.31
CA GLY A 254 -11.44 -18.32 1.12
C GLY A 254 -12.21 -17.07 1.52
N GLY A 255 -11.90 -16.61 2.70
CA GLY A 255 -12.51 -15.51 3.42
C GLY A 255 -12.02 -15.47 4.88
N PRO A 256 -12.69 -14.73 5.77
CA PRO A 256 -13.91 -13.95 5.55
C PRO A 256 -13.67 -12.46 5.25
N ALA A 257 -12.44 -12.02 5.04
CA ALA A 257 -12.08 -10.61 4.79
C ALA A 257 -12.64 -9.63 5.85
N VAL A 258 -12.60 -10.01 7.13
CA VAL A 258 -13.05 -9.17 8.24
C VAL A 258 -12.24 -7.88 8.35
N VAL A 259 -12.87 -6.77 8.78
CA VAL A 259 -12.21 -5.47 8.94
C VAL A 259 -11.05 -5.51 9.95
N ARG A 260 -11.16 -6.41 10.95
CA ARG A 260 -10.14 -6.63 11.99
C ARG A 260 -10.18 -8.08 12.47
N ALA A 261 -9.00 -8.69 12.56
CA ALA A 261 -8.87 -10.07 13.02
C ALA A 261 -9.07 -10.27 14.53
N ASP A 262 -9.14 -9.19 15.32
CA ASP A 262 -9.30 -9.23 16.79
C ASP A 262 -10.78 -9.30 17.24
N GLY A 263 -11.73 -9.37 16.30
CA GLY A 263 -13.13 -9.68 16.55
C GLY A 263 -13.41 -11.19 16.57
N ASP A 264 -14.63 -11.57 16.92
CA ASP A 264 -15.04 -12.98 17.01
C ASP A 264 -15.46 -13.60 15.66
N PHE A 265 -15.66 -12.78 14.63
CA PHE A 265 -16.15 -13.24 13.32
C PHE A 265 -15.17 -14.19 12.64
N LEU A 266 -13.87 -13.88 12.63
CA LEU A 266 -12.84 -14.75 12.09
C LEU A 266 -12.82 -16.12 12.79
N THR A 267 -12.86 -16.11 14.13
CA THR A 267 -12.90 -17.34 14.92
C THR A 267 -14.13 -18.18 14.61
N LYS A 268 -15.32 -17.56 14.53
CA LYS A 268 -16.57 -18.24 14.17
C LYS A 268 -16.51 -18.83 12.76
N PHE A 269 -15.94 -18.09 11.80
CA PHE A 269 -15.79 -18.54 10.42
C PHE A 269 -14.87 -19.76 10.33
N LEU A 270 -13.70 -19.72 10.97
CA LEU A 270 -12.81 -20.87 11.02
C LEU A 270 -13.45 -22.06 11.73
N GLN A 271 -14.22 -21.83 12.81
CA GLN A 271 -14.97 -22.87 13.50
C GLN A 271 -16.03 -23.49 12.59
N HIS A 272 -16.77 -22.68 11.80
CA HIS A 272 -17.73 -23.18 10.81
C HIS A 272 -17.03 -24.05 9.76
N CYS A 273 -15.97 -23.56 9.15
CA CYS A 273 -15.20 -24.31 8.15
C CYS A 273 -14.58 -25.60 8.74
N ALA A 274 -14.26 -25.59 10.04
CA ALA A 274 -13.66 -26.72 10.71
C ALA A 274 -14.67 -27.83 11.06
N THR A 275 -15.78 -27.46 11.67
CA THR A 275 -16.70 -28.38 12.36
C THR A 275 -18.18 -28.02 12.22
N GLY A 276 -18.52 -26.92 11.53
CA GLY A 276 -19.89 -26.54 11.24
C GLY A 276 -20.57 -27.51 10.29
N THR A 277 -21.89 -27.44 10.18
CA THR A 277 -22.63 -28.21 9.17
C THR A 277 -22.69 -27.41 7.88
N ASN A 278 -22.11 -27.91 6.80
CA ASN A 278 -22.18 -27.32 5.49
C ASN A 278 -23.63 -27.32 4.97
N ALA A 279 -24.15 -26.15 4.63
CA ALA A 279 -25.55 -25.95 4.26
C ALA A 279 -25.96 -26.57 2.92
N VAL A 280 -24.99 -26.92 2.06
CA VAL A 280 -25.22 -27.57 0.75
C VAL A 280 -25.13 -29.07 0.86
N SER A 281 -24.04 -29.59 1.42
CA SER A 281 -23.74 -31.00 1.47
C SER A 281 -24.32 -31.74 2.70
N GLY A 282 -24.63 -30.96 3.77
CA GLY A 282 -24.99 -31.54 5.08
C GLY A 282 -23.83 -32.20 5.82
N GLN A 283 -22.61 -32.15 5.29
CA GLN A 283 -21.44 -32.73 5.91
C GLN A 283 -20.82 -31.78 6.93
N THR A 284 -19.90 -32.30 7.75
CA THR A 284 -19.15 -31.50 8.72
C THR A 284 -18.01 -30.75 8.02
N GLY A 285 -17.92 -29.46 8.26
CA GLY A 285 -16.91 -28.56 7.73
C GLY A 285 -17.14 -28.12 6.29
N THR A 286 -16.43 -27.07 5.89
CA THR A 286 -16.43 -26.54 4.52
C THR A 286 -14.99 -26.33 4.09
N ARG A 287 -14.66 -26.65 2.84
CA ARG A 287 -13.32 -26.46 2.27
C ARG A 287 -12.90 -25.00 2.37
N LEU A 288 -11.67 -24.78 2.78
CA LEU A 288 -11.06 -23.47 2.95
C LEU A 288 -9.62 -23.52 2.43
N ASP A 289 -9.33 -22.88 1.31
CA ASP A 289 -8.04 -22.92 0.64
C ASP A 289 -7.13 -21.77 1.05
N ILE A 290 -7.70 -20.61 1.39
CA ILE A 290 -6.99 -19.43 1.91
C ILE A 290 -7.78 -18.81 3.07
N VAL A 291 -7.08 -18.15 3.99
CA VAL A 291 -7.70 -17.33 5.05
C VAL A 291 -7.42 -15.86 4.76
N THR A 292 -8.43 -15.02 4.86
CA THR A 292 -8.26 -13.59 4.62
C THR A 292 -8.82 -12.74 5.76
N PHE A 293 -8.16 -11.63 6.04
CA PHE A 293 -8.63 -10.58 6.95
C PHE A 293 -7.93 -9.26 6.63
N HIS A 294 -8.45 -8.15 7.18
CA HIS A 294 -7.81 -6.84 7.09
C HIS A 294 -7.12 -6.46 8.40
N ALA A 295 -6.16 -5.56 8.28
CA ALA A 295 -5.49 -4.97 9.43
C ALA A 295 -5.06 -3.54 9.10
N LYS A 296 -5.57 -2.59 9.83
CA LYS A 296 -5.27 -1.16 9.65
C LYS A 296 -4.46 -0.63 10.82
N GLY A 297 -3.57 0.32 10.54
CA GLY A 297 -2.88 1.09 11.56
C GLY A 297 -3.80 2.03 12.33
N GLY A 298 -3.24 3.03 12.96
CA GLY A 298 -3.97 3.96 13.82
C GLY A 298 -3.54 5.40 13.62
N VAL A 299 -3.46 5.88 12.37
CA VAL A 299 -3.01 7.25 12.06
C VAL A 299 -3.89 8.30 12.73
N ALA A 300 -3.28 9.24 13.43
CA ALA A 300 -3.96 10.29 14.17
C ALA A 300 -3.29 11.66 14.01
N MET A 301 -3.99 12.72 14.40
CA MET A 301 -3.43 14.06 14.58
C MET A 301 -3.25 14.33 16.07
N ASN A 302 -2.04 14.62 16.50
CA ASN A 302 -1.73 15.01 17.86
C ASN A 302 -0.90 16.30 17.87
N GLY A 303 -1.37 17.33 18.57
CA GLY A 303 -0.67 18.62 18.65
C GLY A 303 -0.42 19.31 17.30
N GLY A 304 -1.18 18.96 16.24
CA GLY A 304 -0.98 19.46 14.88
C GLY A 304 0.00 18.65 14.03
N GLN A 305 0.53 17.56 14.57
CA GLN A 305 1.43 16.63 13.87
C GLN A 305 0.70 15.32 13.56
N VAL A 306 1.09 14.67 12.46
CA VAL A 306 0.61 13.34 12.12
C VAL A 306 1.43 12.32 12.89
N GLU A 307 0.72 11.44 13.59
CA GLU A 307 1.29 10.28 14.26
C GLU A 307 0.78 9.00 13.59
N MET A 308 1.69 8.15 13.19
CA MET A 308 1.42 6.79 12.73
C MET A 308 1.27 5.86 13.94
N ASP A 309 0.84 4.62 13.74
CA ASP A 309 0.78 3.60 14.80
C ASP A 309 1.03 2.22 14.20
N LEU A 310 2.29 1.95 13.84
CA LEU A 310 2.74 0.68 13.31
C LEU A 310 2.44 -0.47 14.29
N GLY A 311 2.67 -0.23 15.58
CA GLY A 311 2.42 -1.22 16.62
C GLY A 311 0.96 -1.68 16.68
N ASN A 312 -0.02 -0.80 16.41
CA ASN A 312 -1.43 -1.17 16.38
C ASN A 312 -1.71 -2.18 15.25
N GLN A 313 -1.21 -1.91 14.04
CA GLN A 313 -1.41 -2.81 12.90
C GLN A 313 -0.78 -4.18 13.15
N LEU A 314 0.47 -4.20 13.63
CA LEU A 314 1.17 -5.45 13.93
C LEU A 314 0.49 -6.28 15.04
N ARG A 315 -0.15 -5.64 16.03
CA ARG A 315 -0.98 -6.37 17.03
C ARG A 315 -2.17 -7.08 16.38
N ILE A 316 -2.80 -6.46 15.39
CA ILE A 316 -3.91 -7.08 14.64
C ILE A 316 -3.38 -8.25 13.80
N HIS A 317 -2.22 -8.09 13.13
CA HIS A 317 -1.57 -9.19 12.40
C HIS A 317 -1.30 -10.37 13.32
N ARG A 318 -0.68 -10.13 14.48
CA ARG A 318 -0.40 -11.16 15.47
C ARG A 318 -1.68 -11.86 15.92
N THR A 319 -2.73 -11.11 16.25
CA THR A 319 -4.01 -11.71 16.68
C THR A 319 -4.61 -12.58 15.58
N GLY A 320 -4.57 -12.15 14.32
CA GLY A 320 -5.03 -12.95 13.19
C GLY A 320 -4.22 -14.24 13.01
N PHE A 321 -2.91 -14.15 13.08
CA PHE A 321 -2.02 -15.31 12.99
C PHE A 321 -2.23 -16.29 14.14
N ASP A 322 -2.32 -15.80 15.38
CA ASP A 322 -2.59 -16.64 16.57
C ASP A 322 -3.96 -17.31 16.47
N THR A 323 -4.98 -16.61 15.96
CA THR A 323 -6.31 -17.15 15.72
C THR A 323 -6.25 -18.32 14.72
N VAL A 324 -5.62 -18.13 13.57
CA VAL A 324 -5.46 -19.20 12.55
C VAL A 324 -4.63 -20.37 13.10
N ALA A 325 -3.53 -20.08 13.81
CA ALA A 325 -2.66 -21.10 14.41
C ALA A 325 -3.39 -21.97 15.44
N SER A 326 -4.43 -21.43 16.10
CA SER A 326 -5.25 -22.18 17.07
C SER A 326 -6.09 -23.31 16.42
N PHE A 327 -6.33 -23.24 15.11
CA PHE A 327 -7.00 -24.26 14.33
C PHE A 327 -5.96 -25.14 13.61
N SER A 328 -5.58 -26.27 14.20
CA SER A 328 -4.48 -27.11 13.68
C SER A 328 -4.63 -27.48 12.20
N GLN A 329 -5.84 -27.65 11.72
CA GLN A 329 -6.14 -27.97 10.32
C GLN A 329 -5.91 -26.79 9.35
N PHE A 330 -5.97 -25.53 9.84
CA PHE A 330 -5.78 -24.33 9.03
C PHE A 330 -4.44 -23.66 9.29
N LYS A 331 -3.63 -24.16 10.23
CA LYS A 331 -2.35 -23.54 10.58
C LYS A 331 -1.42 -23.31 9.38
N GLN A 332 -1.46 -24.18 8.38
CA GLN A 332 -0.66 -24.07 7.16
C GLN A 332 -1.46 -23.60 5.94
N THR A 333 -2.74 -23.25 6.11
CA THR A 333 -3.52 -22.59 5.06
C THR A 333 -2.96 -21.20 4.82
N PRO A 334 -2.66 -20.81 3.57
CA PRO A 334 -2.11 -19.48 3.28
C PRO A 334 -3.01 -18.36 3.79
N ILE A 335 -2.42 -17.39 4.47
CA ILE A 335 -3.10 -16.21 4.99
C ILE A 335 -2.79 -15.04 4.05
N TYR A 336 -3.81 -14.31 3.62
CA TYR A 336 -3.67 -13.05 2.92
C TYR A 336 -4.30 -11.94 3.76
N ILE A 337 -3.51 -10.90 4.09
CA ILE A 337 -4.07 -9.70 4.71
C ILE A 337 -4.49 -8.79 3.57
N THR A 338 -5.79 -8.88 3.22
CA THR A 338 -6.34 -8.36 1.96
C THR A 338 -6.61 -6.86 1.96
N GLU A 339 -6.35 -6.19 3.08
CA GLU A 339 -6.10 -4.74 3.20
C GLU A 339 -5.16 -4.50 4.39
N ALA A 340 -3.91 -4.09 4.11
CA ALA A 340 -2.86 -3.91 5.10
C ALA A 340 -2.26 -2.50 5.01
N ASP A 341 -3.01 -1.48 5.46
CA ASP A 341 -2.65 -0.07 5.30
C ASP A 341 -2.59 0.68 6.63
N PRO A 342 -1.94 1.85 6.69
CA PRO A 342 -1.85 2.64 7.92
C PRO A 342 -3.21 3.14 8.45
N ASP A 343 -4.24 3.22 7.62
CA ASP A 343 -5.58 3.74 7.99
C ASP A 343 -6.71 3.06 7.20
N GLY A 344 -7.98 3.34 7.57
CA GLY A 344 -9.16 2.63 7.05
C GLY A 344 -9.87 3.27 5.85
N CYS A 345 -9.53 4.50 5.41
CA CYS A 345 -10.33 5.19 4.39
C CYS A 345 -9.50 5.66 3.19
N ALA A 346 -9.42 4.87 2.11
CA ALA A 346 -8.65 5.22 0.91
C ALA A 346 -9.13 6.53 0.24
N ALA A 347 -10.45 6.69 0.09
CA ALA A 347 -11.08 7.83 -0.60
C ALA A 347 -11.32 9.07 0.29
N CYS A 348 -10.63 9.18 1.43
CA CYS A 348 -10.72 10.33 2.32
C CYS A 348 -9.51 11.24 2.12
N PRO A 349 -9.63 12.37 1.41
CA PRO A 349 -8.50 13.27 1.17
C PRO A 349 -8.04 14.01 2.43
N ALA A 350 -6.80 14.49 2.43
CA ALA A 350 -6.21 15.23 3.55
C ALA A 350 -6.99 16.51 3.92
N LYS A 351 -7.69 17.12 2.97
CA LYS A 351 -8.57 18.27 3.23
C LYS A 351 -9.68 17.93 4.25
N ASN A 352 -10.21 16.70 4.22
CA ASN A 352 -11.28 16.25 5.10
C ASN A 352 -10.73 15.57 6.36
N LEU A 353 -9.62 14.86 6.23
CA LEU A 353 -8.90 14.19 7.31
C LEU A 353 -7.42 14.61 7.27
N PRO A 354 -7.01 15.65 7.97
CA PRO A 354 -5.64 16.18 7.90
C PRO A 354 -4.55 15.15 8.24
N ALA A 355 -4.86 14.15 9.05
CA ALA A 355 -3.95 13.04 9.35
C ALA A 355 -3.49 12.32 8.07
N ASN A 356 -4.30 12.28 7.02
CA ASN A 356 -4.00 11.62 5.75
C ASN A 356 -2.93 12.36 4.89
N ALA A 357 -2.40 13.49 5.35
CA ALA A 357 -1.34 14.21 4.64
C ALA A 357 -0.07 13.37 4.44
N TYR A 358 0.21 12.41 5.33
CA TYR A 358 1.36 11.49 5.23
C TYR A 358 1.40 10.73 3.90
N ARG A 359 0.25 10.49 3.27
CA ARG A 359 0.11 9.67 2.05
C ARG A 359 0.83 10.25 0.83
N ASN A 360 1.06 11.57 0.84
CA ASN A 360 1.83 12.23 -0.21
C ASN A 360 3.34 12.19 0.04
N SER A 361 3.78 11.88 1.27
CA SER A 361 5.18 11.92 1.68
C SER A 361 5.85 10.54 1.65
N THR A 362 7.16 10.53 1.86
CA THR A 362 7.96 9.31 1.98
C THR A 362 7.62 8.46 3.21
N ALA A 363 6.92 9.03 4.20
CA ALA A 363 6.49 8.32 5.41
C ALA A 363 5.62 7.10 5.10
N TYR A 364 4.75 7.19 4.08
CA TYR A 364 3.91 6.07 3.68
C TYR A 364 4.74 4.89 3.17
N GLY A 365 5.71 5.13 2.30
CA GLY A 365 6.58 4.06 1.77
C GLY A 365 7.45 3.40 2.84
N ALA A 366 8.03 4.19 3.75
CA ALA A 366 8.83 3.67 4.85
C ALA A 366 7.99 2.83 5.84
N TYR A 367 6.76 3.27 6.12
CA TYR A 367 5.79 2.51 6.93
C TYR A 367 5.50 1.14 6.33
N GLU A 368 5.12 1.09 5.05
CA GLU A 368 4.77 -0.16 4.37
C GLU A 368 5.92 -1.17 4.42
N ILE A 369 7.15 -0.73 4.19
CA ILE A 369 8.33 -1.60 4.21
C ILE A 369 8.60 -2.13 5.63
N ALA A 370 8.57 -1.26 6.66
CA ALA A 370 8.75 -1.67 8.05
C ALA A 370 7.64 -2.64 8.48
N MET A 371 6.39 -2.34 8.16
CA MET A 371 5.22 -3.19 8.43
C MET A 371 5.41 -4.59 7.84
N MET A 372 5.79 -4.69 6.56
CA MET A 372 5.97 -5.97 5.87
C MET A 372 7.07 -6.81 6.50
N LYS A 373 8.22 -6.20 6.83
CA LYS A 373 9.32 -6.90 7.51
C LYS A 373 8.90 -7.48 8.86
N HIS A 374 8.23 -6.69 9.69
CA HIS A 374 7.79 -7.15 11.00
C HIS A 374 6.63 -8.16 10.93
N THR A 375 5.81 -8.09 9.88
CA THR A 375 4.79 -9.12 9.64
C THR A 375 5.40 -10.48 9.30
N LEU A 376 6.49 -10.52 8.53
CA LEU A 376 7.26 -11.76 8.29
C LEU A 376 7.88 -12.31 9.58
N GLU A 377 8.26 -11.46 10.54
CA GLU A 377 8.72 -11.91 11.85
C GLU A 377 7.58 -12.53 12.68
N LEU A 378 6.38 -11.90 12.67
CA LEU A 378 5.19 -12.44 13.33
C LEU A 378 4.75 -13.79 12.74
N GLU A 379 4.78 -13.92 11.40
CA GLU A 379 4.53 -15.18 10.70
C GLU A 379 5.42 -16.31 11.22
N ASN A 380 6.73 -16.05 11.28
CA ASN A 380 7.70 -17.02 11.79
C ASN A 380 7.44 -17.37 13.26
N GLN A 381 7.08 -16.40 14.12
CA GLN A 381 6.77 -16.64 15.52
C GLN A 381 5.50 -17.50 15.70
N ALA A 382 4.44 -17.23 14.95
CA ALA A 382 3.20 -17.99 14.98
C ALA A 382 3.32 -19.35 14.30
N GLY A 383 4.28 -19.52 13.38
CA GLY A 383 4.48 -20.71 12.57
C GLY A 383 3.30 -20.98 11.63
N VAL A 384 2.68 -19.95 11.11
CA VAL A 384 1.65 -19.96 10.07
C VAL A 384 2.28 -19.73 8.70
N LYS A 385 1.49 -19.62 7.65
CA LYS A 385 1.95 -19.34 6.28
C LYS A 385 1.33 -18.06 5.76
N LEU A 386 2.12 -17.02 5.59
CA LEU A 386 1.70 -15.78 4.95
C LEU A 386 1.80 -15.91 3.42
N GLY A 387 0.70 -15.64 2.72
CA GLY A 387 0.64 -15.63 1.26
C GLY A 387 0.88 -14.25 0.66
N GLY A 388 0.40 -13.19 1.32
CA GLY A 388 0.54 -11.82 0.82
C GLY A 388 -0.01 -10.75 1.76
N LEU A 389 0.51 -9.54 1.56
CA LEU A 389 0.09 -8.30 2.23
C LEU A 389 -0.38 -7.32 1.15
N LEU A 390 -1.63 -6.98 1.16
CA LEU A 390 -2.26 -6.22 0.09
C LEU A 390 -2.39 -4.75 0.48
N THR A 391 -1.71 -3.90 -0.29
CA THR A 391 -1.84 -2.45 -0.18
C THR A 391 -3.09 -2.00 -0.92
N TRP A 392 -4.05 -1.40 -0.19
CA TRP A 392 -5.32 -0.91 -0.73
C TRP A 392 -5.18 0.51 -1.23
N ALA A 393 -4.51 0.68 -2.38
CA ALA A 393 -4.22 1.97 -2.99
C ALA A 393 -4.13 1.84 -4.52
N PHE A 394 -4.65 2.84 -5.25
CA PHE A 394 -4.58 2.84 -6.71
C PHE A 394 -4.39 4.25 -7.29
N THR A 395 -5.37 4.77 -8.03
CA THR A 395 -5.42 6.16 -8.54
C THR A 395 -6.85 6.68 -8.44
N PHE A 396 -6.98 7.99 -8.31
CA PHE A 396 -8.28 8.68 -8.26
C PHE A 396 -8.33 9.71 -9.39
N PRO A 397 -8.75 9.33 -10.60
CA PRO A 397 -8.98 10.27 -11.70
C PRO A 397 -9.92 11.41 -11.28
N ASP A 398 -9.79 12.57 -11.89
CA ASP A 398 -10.63 13.75 -11.64
C ASP A 398 -10.55 14.33 -10.22
N THR A 399 -9.51 13.98 -9.45
CA THR A 399 -9.23 14.59 -8.15
C THR A 399 -8.05 15.58 -8.25
N PRO A 400 -7.89 16.54 -7.30
CA PRO A 400 -6.74 17.43 -7.31
C PRO A 400 -5.41 16.70 -7.16
N TYR A 401 -4.34 17.23 -7.74
CA TYR A 401 -2.98 16.71 -7.53
C TYR A 401 -2.66 16.63 -6.04
N PHE A 402 -2.06 15.56 -5.60
CA PHE A 402 -1.58 15.34 -4.22
C PHE A 402 -2.61 15.68 -3.14
N ALA A 403 -3.88 15.36 -3.38
CA ALA A 403 -4.97 15.66 -2.45
C ALA A 403 -4.95 14.82 -1.16
N GLY A 404 -4.01 13.88 -1.02
CA GLY A 404 -3.90 13.00 0.15
C GLY A 404 -4.91 11.86 0.16
N TYR A 405 -5.41 11.44 -0.98
CA TYR A 405 -6.05 10.14 -1.15
C TYR A 405 -5.02 9.04 -0.94
N ARG A 406 -5.45 7.86 -0.51
CA ARG A 406 -4.56 6.70 -0.45
C ARG A 406 -4.41 6.13 -1.86
N ALA A 407 -3.42 6.67 -2.57
CA ALA A 407 -3.14 6.39 -3.96
C ALA A 407 -1.66 6.04 -4.16
N LEU A 408 -1.35 5.39 -5.27
CA LEU A 408 0.01 5.09 -5.73
C LEU A 408 0.50 6.14 -6.74
N ALA A 409 -0.44 6.77 -7.43
CA ALA A 409 -0.16 7.82 -8.40
C ALA A 409 -1.29 8.85 -8.44
N THR A 410 -0.98 10.07 -8.88
CA THR A 410 -1.92 11.14 -9.15
C THR A 410 -1.65 11.69 -10.55
N HIS A 411 -2.65 11.63 -11.47
CA HIS A 411 -2.53 12.09 -12.86
C HIS A 411 -1.28 11.55 -13.58
N GLY A 412 -0.96 10.27 -13.36
CA GLY A 412 0.23 9.63 -13.95
C GLY A 412 1.56 10.03 -13.32
N ILE A 413 1.56 10.80 -12.23
CA ILE A 413 2.73 11.08 -11.39
C ILE A 413 2.76 10.12 -10.22
N ASN A 414 3.83 9.33 -10.08
CA ASN A 414 3.99 8.41 -8.97
C ASN A 414 4.10 9.16 -7.64
N LEU A 415 3.45 8.65 -6.61
CA LEU A 415 3.70 9.10 -5.24
C LEU A 415 4.94 8.39 -4.66
N PRO A 416 5.60 8.94 -3.62
CA PRO A 416 6.79 8.34 -3.02
C PRO A 416 6.62 6.90 -2.56
N VAL A 417 5.41 6.49 -2.15
CA VAL A 417 5.11 5.10 -1.80
C VAL A 417 5.32 4.15 -2.98
N LEU A 418 4.93 4.53 -4.20
CA LEU A 418 5.18 3.71 -5.39
C LEU A 418 6.69 3.63 -5.70
N SER A 419 7.43 4.73 -5.51
CA SER A 419 8.89 4.73 -5.64
C SER A 419 9.54 3.79 -4.61
N ALA A 420 9.03 3.75 -3.36
CA ALA A 420 9.48 2.79 -2.35
C ALA A 420 9.17 1.33 -2.76
N PHE A 421 7.98 1.04 -3.29
CA PHE A 421 7.64 -0.27 -3.83
C PHE A 421 8.53 -0.68 -5.02
N LYS A 422 8.97 0.27 -5.85
CA LYS A 422 9.95 0.00 -6.93
C LYS A 422 11.30 -0.45 -6.40
N LEU A 423 11.75 0.06 -5.25
CA LEU A 423 12.96 -0.44 -4.59
C LEU A 423 12.73 -1.81 -3.96
N LEU A 424 11.64 -1.98 -3.21
CA LEU A 424 11.27 -3.25 -2.57
C LEU A 424 11.08 -4.38 -3.60
N GLY A 425 10.41 -4.09 -4.71
CA GLY A 425 10.13 -5.05 -5.79
C GLY A 425 11.38 -5.59 -6.50
N GLN A 426 12.54 -4.95 -6.34
CA GLN A 426 13.82 -5.43 -6.88
C GLN A 426 14.44 -6.55 -6.06
N LEU A 427 14.06 -6.72 -4.79
CA LEU A 427 14.60 -7.79 -3.95
C LEU A 427 14.27 -9.16 -4.55
N ASN A 428 15.29 -9.98 -4.74
CA ASN A 428 15.18 -11.30 -5.35
C ASN A 428 16.22 -12.27 -4.78
N GLY A 429 16.00 -13.58 -4.99
CA GLY A 429 16.93 -14.63 -4.58
C GLY A 429 16.68 -15.11 -3.15
N LYS A 430 17.74 -15.31 -2.37
CA LYS A 430 17.69 -15.86 -1.02
C LYS A 430 17.97 -14.78 0.02
N ARG A 431 17.23 -14.81 1.12
CA ARG A 431 17.52 -13.95 2.28
C ARG A 431 18.92 -14.24 2.81
N VAL A 432 19.57 -13.19 3.28
CA VAL A 432 20.86 -13.29 3.98
C VAL A 432 20.73 -12.62 5.35
N PRO A 433 21.54 -13.04 6.35
CA PRO A 433 21.54 -12.41 7.65
C PRO A 433 21.86 -10.92 7.55
N LEU A 434 21.04 -10.11 8.21
CA LEU A 434 21.23 -8.68 8.41
C LEU A 434 21.01 -8.37 9.88
N SER A 435 21.87 -7.55 10.45
CA SER A 435 21.71 -6.99 11.79
C SER A 435 21.95 -5.48 11.75
N SER A 436 21.16 -4.74 12.50
CA SER A 436 21.30 -3.28 12.62
C SER A 436 21.34 -2.87 14.08
N SER A 437 22.26 -1.97 14.43
CA SER A 437 22.29 -1.37 15.78
C SER A 437 21.16 -0.36 16.01
N GLY A 438 20.42 -0.01 14.95
CA GLY A 438 19.25 0.86 15.00
C GLY A 438 17.91 0.11 14.92
N ALA A 439 17.93 -1.23 14.83
CA ALA A 439 16.72 -2.04 14.84
C ALA A 439 16.03 -1.97 16.20
N ILE A 440 14.70 -1.95 16.20
CA ILE A 440 13.87 -2.02 17.40
C ILE A 440 13.29 -3.44 17.50
N ALA A 441 13.34 -4.01 18.70
CA ALA A 441 12.77 -5.34 18.89
C ALA A 441 11.25 -5.33 18.62
N LEU A 442 10.75 -6.38 17.96
CA LEU A 442 9.35 -6.48 17.59
C LEU A 442 8.40 -6.32 18.79
N ASP A 443 8.73 -6.90 19.96
CA ASP A 443 7.91 -6.77 21.18
C ASP A 443 7.85 -5.32 21.68
N ASP A 444 8.91 -4.54 21.50
CA ASP A 444 8.92 -3.12 21.84
C ASP A 444 8.04 -2.31 20.88
N ILE A 445 8.08 -2.61 19.59
CA ILE A 445 7.19 -2.01 18.58
C ILE A 445 5.73 -2.35 18.89
N LEU A 446 5.43 -3.61 19.20
CA LEU A 446 4.09 -4.06 19.54
C LEU A 446 3.55 -3.38 20.82
N SER A 447 4.41 -3.07 21.78
CA SER A 447 4.00 -2.44 23.05
C SER A 447 3.88 -0.92 22.97
N SER A 448 4.75 -0.26 22.21
CA SER A 448 4.98 1.18 22.31
C SER A 448 5.00 1.91 20.96
N GLY A 449 4.98 1.18 19.84
CA GLY A 449 5.23 1.75 18.51
C GLY A 449 6.69 2.14 18.33
N VAL A 450 6.99 2.85 17.25
CA VAL A 450 8.32 3.36 16.92
C VAL A 450 8.39 4.84 17.30
N ARG A 451 8.57 5.16 18.59
CA ARG A 451 8.43 6.53 19.12
C ARG A 451 9.65 7.07 19.86
N GLY A 452 10.40 6.24 20.55
CA GLY A 452 11.54 6.70 21.38
C GLY A 452 12.77 7.08 20.54
N GLN A 453 13.00 6.34 19.49
CA GLN A 453 14.08 6.54 18.51
C GLN A 453 13.61 6.04 17.14
N PRO A 454 14.21 6.50 16.05
CA PRO A 454 13.90 5.93 14.74
C PRO A 454 14.34 4.47 14.67
N GLU A 455 13.55 3.66 13.98
CA GLU A 455 13.99 2.34 13.54
C GLU A 455 14.81 2.50 12.27
N ILE A 456 16.06 2.08 12.31
CA ILE A 456 16.91 1.93 11.14
C ILE A 456 17.23 0.46 11.01
N ASP A 457 16.56 -0.19 10.06
CA ASP A 457 16.69 -1.62 9.84
C ASP A 457 16.70 -1.94 8.35
N GLY A 458 16.71 -3.22 7.98
CA GLY A 458 16.83 -3.62 6.58
C GLY A 458 16.42 -5.05 6.30
N MET A 459 16.36 -5.34 5.01
CA MET A 459 16.28 -6.68 4.44
C MET A 459 17.36 -6.84 3.39
N ALA A 460 17.99 -8.02 3.34
CA ALA A 460 19.04 -8.27 2.34
C ALA A 460 18.87 -9.62 1.67
N THR A 461 19.27 -9.70 0.39
CA THR A 461 19.19 -10.90 -0.43
C THR A 461 20.46 -11.12 -1.24
N VAL A 462 20.67 -12.37 -1.66
CA VAL A 462 21.68 -12.76 -2.65
C VAL A 462 21.05 -13.68 -3.69
N ASP A 463 21.32 -13.43 -4.96
CA ASP A 463 20.82 -14.26 -6.07
C ASP A 463 21.94 -14.96 -6.87
N GLY A 464 23.15 -14.97 -6.33
CA GLY A 464 24.37 -15.52 -6.96
C GLY A 464 25.08 -14.53 -7.88
N ALA A 465 24.37 -13.62 -8.50
CA ALA A 465 24.90 -12.58 -9.38
C ALA A 465 25.06 -11.24 -8.65
N LYS A 466 24.28 -10.99 -7.62
CA LYS A 466 24.29 -9.72 -6.87
C LYS A 466 23.81 -9.91 -5.43
N VAL A 467 24.24 -8.98 -4.58
CA VAL A 467 23.70 -8.77 -3.24
C VAL A 467 22.87 -7.49 -3.27
N GLN A 468 21.67 -7.53 -2.71
CA GLN A 468 20.78 -6.39 -2.58
C GLN A 468 20.46 -6.16 -1.10
N ALA A 469 20.60 -4.93 -0.63
CA ALA A 469 20.29 -4.51 0.72
C ALA A 469 19.33 -3.32 0.69
N LEU A 470 18.10 -3.53 1.15
CA LEU A 470 17.11 -2.48 1.36
C LEU A 470 17.21 -2.03 2.82
N VAL A 471 17.51 -0.74 3.05
CA VAL A 471 17.67 -0.14 4.38
C VAL A 471 16.73 1.06 4.48
N TRP A 472 16.02 1.20 5.60
CA TRP A 472 15.07 2.29 5.83
C TRP A 472 15.29 2.97 7.17
N ASN A 473 14.71 4.18 7.28
CA ASN A 473 14.59 4.93 8.52
C ASN A 473 13.11 5.21 8.75
N TYR A 474 12.51 4.62 9.77
CA TYR A 474 11.10 4.77 10.09
C TYR A 474 10.89 5.31 11.51
N HIS A 475 9.81 6.06 11.71
CA HIS A 475 9.32 6.54 13.00
C HIS A 475 7.80 6.80 12.93
N ASP A 476 7.08 6.60 14.04
CA ASP A 476 5.64 6.88 14.07
C ASP A 476 5.31 8.38 14.03
N ASP A 477 6.19 9.26 14.53
CA ASP A 477 5.96 10.70 14.55
C ASP A 477 6.54 11.36 13.29
N ILE A 478 5.69 12.05 12.52
CA ILE A 478 6.11 12.76 11.32
C ILE A 478 6.58 14.16 11.71
N VAL A 479 7.86 14.25 12.09
CA VAL A 479 8.52 15.50 12.47
C VAL A 479 9.89 15.61 11.78
N PRO A 480 10.31 16.82 11.38
CA PRO A 480 11.65 17.05 10.86
C PRO A 480 12.72 16.73 11.92
N VAL A 481 13.73 15.99 11.53
CA VAL A 481 14.91 15.68 12.34
C VAL A 481 16.15 15.62 11.45
N ASP A 482 17.33 15.76 12.05
CA ASP A 482 18.59 15.58 11.31
C ASP A 482 18.72 14.15 10.79
N PRO A 483 19.31 13.95 9.61
CA PRO A 483 19.59 12.63 9.08
C PRO A 483 20.51 11.83 10.01
N THR A 484 20.28 10.52 10.08
CA THR A 484 21.13 9.61 10.85
C THR A 484 22.30 9.11 10.02
N PRO A 485 23.55 9.18 10.50
CA PRO A 485 24.69 8.55 9.83
C PRO A 485 24.56 7.02 9.91
N VAL A 486 24.71 6.34 8.77
CA VAL A 486 24.64 4.89 8.64
C VAL A 486 25.90 4.35 8.01
N HIS A 487 26.46 3.31 8.63
CA HIS A 487 27.58 2.53 8.13
C HIS A 487 27.10 1.11 7.79
N VAL A 488 27.11 0.75 6.52
CA VAL A 488 26.71 -0.59 6.03
C VAL A 488 27.94 -1.38 5.69
N THR A 489 28.13 -2.53 6.32
CA THR A 489 29.17 -3.51 5.99
C THR A 489 28.54 -4.74 5.37
N ILE A 490 28.99 -5.11 4.18
CA ILE A 490 28.48 -6.28 3.43
C ILE A 490 29.63 -7.27 3.22
N LYS A 491 29.57 -8.42 3.88
CA LYS A 491 30.46 -9.54 3.60
C LYS A 491 29.97 -10.23 2.33
N VAL A 492 30.82 -10.22 1.31
CA VAL A 492 30.47 -10.72 -0.03
C VAL A 492 31.02 -12.12 -0.29
N PRO A 493 30.35 -12.95 -1.14
CA PRO A 493 30.88 -14.23 -1.57
C PRO A 493 32.26 -14.09 -2.24
N ALA A 494 33.17 -15.03 -2.01
CA ALA A 494 34.50 -15.01 -2.61
C ALA A 494 34.48 -14.99 -4.16
N SER A 495 33.39 -15.45 -4.77
CA SER A 495 33.15 -15.40 -6.21
C SER A 495 33.00 -13.98 -6.76
N PHE A 496 32.81 -12.96 -5.91
CA PHE A 496 32.70 -11.56 -6.34
C PHE A 496 34.08 -10.93 -6.65
N GLY A 497 35.17 -11.59 -6.27
CA GLY A 497 36.54 -11.12 -6.55
C GLY A 497 37.00 -10.04 -5.59
N SER A 498 38.08 -9.32 -6.01
CA SER A 498 38.72 -8.26 -5.22
C SER A 498 38.08 -6.88 -5.41
N ASN A 499 37.22 -6.71 -6.41
CA ASN A 499 36.53 -5.48 -6.70
C ASN A 499 35.06 -5.79 -7.07
N VAL A 500 34.17 -4.94 -6.64
CA VAL A 500 32.73 -5.03 -6.92
C VAL A 500 32.20 -3.70 -7.44
N MET A 501 31.16 -3.76 -8.26
CA MET A 501 30.36 -2.61 -8.64
C MET A 501 29.29 -2.40 -7.56
N ALA A 502 29.21 -1.19 -7.02
CA ALA A 502 28.18 -0.77 -6.09
C ALA A 502 27.27 0.27 -6.74
N SER A 503 25.96 0.09 -6.62
CA SER A 503 24.95 1.12 -6.92
C SER A 503 24.12 1.39 -5.67
N HIS A 504 23.62 2.63 -5.54
CA HIS A 504 22.82 3.06 -4.40
C HIS A 504 21.66 3.93 -4.87
N LEU A 505 20.45 3.35 -4.91
CA LEU A 505 19.22 4.06 -5.19
C LEU A 505 18.55 4.53 -3.89
N ARG A 506 17.86 5.65 -3.96
CA ARG A 506 17.23 6.30 -2.82
C ARG A 506 15.81 6.76 -3.14
N VAL A 507 14.95 6.71 -2.12
CA VAL A 507 13.70 7.47 -2.01
C VAL A 507 13.75 8.25 -0.71
N ASP A 508 13.73 9.57 -0.79
CA ASP A 508 13.59 10.53 0.30
C ASP A 508 13.07 11.86 -0.30
N GLU A 509 12.94 12.92 0.51
CA GLU A 509 12.43 14.22 0.04
C GLU A 509 13.22 14.85 -1.14
N ALA A 510 14.45 14.40 -1.38
CA ALA A 510 15.30 14.89 -2.47
C ALA A 510 15.43 13.88 -3.64
N HIS A 511 14.92 12.66 -3.47
CA HIS A 511 15.07 11.58 -4.44
C HIS A 511 13.78 10.77 -4.53
N GLY A 512 13.20 10.66 -5.72
CA GLY A 512 12.01 9.84 -5.95
C GLY A 512 10.73 10.38 -5.30
N ASP A 513 10.66 11.70 -5.09
CA ASP A 513 9.55 12.39 -4.42
C ASP A 513 9.04 13.58 -5.22
N ALA A 514 8.12 13.34 -6.13
CA ALA A 514 7.45 14.36 -6.90
C ALA A 514 6.58 15.31 -6.04
N TYR A 515 6.14 14.89 -4.85
CA TYR A 515 5.34 15.72 -3.96
C TYR A 515 6.16 16.90 -3.42
N THR A 516 7.38 16.67 -2.97
CA THR A 516 8.28 17.75 -2.51
C THR A 516 8.55 18.75 -3.63
N VAL A 517 8.74 18.29 -4.87
CA VAL A 517 8.88 19.17 -6.05
C VAL A 517 7.61 19.96 -6.32
N TRP A 518 6.42 19.35 -6.25
CA TRP A 518 5.14 20.04 -6.42
C TRP A 518 4.93 21.13 -5.36
N VAL A 519 5.31 20.86 -4.11
CA VAL A 519 5.29 21.87 -3.03
C VAL A 519 6.23 23.03 -3.35
N ALA A 520 7.45 22.74 -3.83
CA ALA A 520 8.43 23.75 -4.23
C ALA A 520 7.95 24.60 -5.43
N GLN A 521 7.14 24.04 -6.32
CA GLN A 521 6.47 24.74 -7.42
C GLN A 521 5.31 25.65 -6.96
N GLY A 522 5.00 25.70 -5.67
CA GLY A 522 3.90 26.49 -5.08
C GLY A 522 2.54 25.80 -5.12
N MET A 523 2.52 24.47 -5.17
CA MET A 523 1.31 23.63 -5.14
C MET A 523 0.29 24.01 -6.23
N PRO A 524 0.68 24.04 -7.51
CA PRO A 524 -0.21 24.46 -8.59
C PRO A 524 -1.39 23.52 -8.72
N ALA A 525 -2.62 24.05 -8.71
CA ALA A 525 -3.83 23.26 -8.95
C ALA A 525 -3.89 22.72 -10.38
N ASN A 526 -3.29 23.43 -11.33
CA ASN A 526 -3.18 23.05 -12.74
C ASN A 526 -1.71 23.27 -13.18
N PRO A 527 -0.82 22.29 -12.94
CA PRO A 527 0.57 22.41 -13.32
C PRO A 527 0.74 22.63 -14.82
N SER A 528 1.66 23.50 -15.22
CA SER A 528 2.04 23.69 -16.62
C SER A 528 2.74 22.43 -17.18
N PRO A 529 2.84 22.26 -18.50
CA PRO A 529 3.56 21.13 -19.09
C PRO A 529 5.01 21.01 -18.63
N SER A 530 5.71 22.12 -18.38
CA SER A 530 7.07 22.12 -17.84
C SER A 530 7.13 21.65 -16.37
N GLN A 531 6.15 22.06 -15.55
CA GLN A 531 6.03 21.59 -14.18
C GLN A 531 5.71 20.08 -14.12
N ILE A 532 4.81 19.60 -14.98
CA ILE A 532 4.50 18.15 -15.10
C ILE A 532 5.76 17.37 -15.51
N ALA A 533 6.53 17.87 -16.48
CA ALA A 533 7.76 17.21 -16.91
C ALA A 533 8.80 17.11 -15.78
N GLU A 534 8.92 18.14 -14.94
CA GLU A 534 9.76 18.13 -13.74
C GLU A 534 9.27 17.10 -12.70
N LEU A 535 7.95 17.07 -12.43
CA LEU A 535 7.37 16.05 -11.54
C LEU A 535 7.63 14.64 -12.05
N GLN A 536 7.51 14.40 -13.37
CA GLN A 536 7.79 13.11 -13.99
C GLN A 536 9.26 12.71 -13.92
N GLN A 537 10.17 13.67 -13.95
CA GLN A 537 11.59 13.43 -13.78
C GLN A 537 11.94 13.00 -12.35
N GLU A 538 11.28 13.59 -11.35
CA GLU A 538 11.60 13.42 -9.94
C GLU A 538 10.76 12.35 -9.23
N MET A 539 9.85 11.68 -9.95
CA MET A 539 8.98 10.64 -9.38
C MET A 539 9.61 9.25 -9.30
N GLU A 540 10.81 9.05 -9.85
CA GLU A 540 11.48 7.76 -9.88
C GLU A 540 12.58 7.67 -8.80
N PRO A 541 12.82 6.48 -8.21
CA PRO A 541 13.98 6.31 -7.33
C PRO A 541 15.26 6.79 -8.01
N ALA A 542 16.03 7.61 -7.33
CA ALA A 542 17.20 8.24 -7.93
C ALA A 542 18.51 7.74 -7.32
N PRO A 543 19.64 7.75 -8.06
CA PRO A 543 20.93 7.42 -7.52
C PRO A 543 21.37 8.41 -6.42
N LEU A 544 21.58 7.94 -5.19
CA LEU A 544 22.25 8.72 -4.15
C LEU A 544 23.75 8.87 -4.47
N ILE A 545 24.34 7.80 -4.98
CA ILE A 545 25.73 7.75 -5.43
C ILE A 545 25.72 7.07 -6.80
N ALA A 546 26.45 7.66 -7.75
CA ALA A 546 26.67 7.04 -9.05
C ALA A 546 27.37 5.69 -8.90
N ASP A 547 27.11 4.77 -9.82
CA ASP A 547 27.74 3.46 -9.85
C ASP A 547 29.25 3.59 -9.69
N THR A 548 29.81 2.90 -8.71
CA THR A 548 31.24 3.00 -8.34
C THR A 548 31.83 1.63 -8.08
N THR A 549 33.13 1.51 -8.38
CA THR A 549 33.88 0.31 -8.02
C THR A 549 34.41 0.44 -6.58
N LEU A 550 34.12 -0.57 -5.76
CA LEU A 550 34.63 -0.71 -4.40
C LEU A 550 35.62 -1.87 -4.30
N GLU A 551 36.70 -1.68 -3.55
CA GLU A 551 37.63 -2.74 -3.21
C GLU A 551 37.03 -3.64 -2.12
N VAL A 552 37.17 -4.95 -2.27
CA VAL A 552 36.77 -5.93 -1.25
C VAL A 552 37.94 -6.10 -0.26
N ALA A 553 37.80 -5.47 0.89
CA ALA A 553 38.81 -5.56 1.97
C ALA A 553 38.39 -6.64 2.99
N ASN A 554 39.23 -7.62 3.23
CA ASN A 554 38.96 -8.74 4.17
C ASN A 554 37.63 -9.46 3.90
N GLY A 555 37.24 -9.59 2.62
CA GLY A 555 36.01 -10.26 2.20
C GLY A 555 34.73 -9.41 2.39
N SER A 556 34.89 -8.12 2.65
CA SER A 556 33.76 -7.21 2.87
C SER A 556 33.92 -5.90 2.09
N VAL A 557 32.80 -5.24 1.83
CA VAL A 557 32.72 -3.86 1.35
C VAL A 557 31.93 -3.03 2.34
N SER A 558 32.19 -1.71 2.41
CA SER A 558 31.47 -0.79 3.27
C SER A 558 30.96 0.42 2.48
N VAL A 559 29.79 0.92 2.88
CA VAL A 559 29.14 2.10 2.32
C VAL A 559 28.66 2.98 3.48
N ASP A 560 29.08 4.26 3.47
CA ASP A 560 28.69 5.26 4.46
C ASP A 560 27.76 6.31 3.83
N PHE A 561 26.67 6.65 4.51
CA PHE A 561 25.73 7.67 4.04
C PHE A 561 24.90 8.26 5.18
N GLN A 562 24.27 9.40 4.89
CA GLN A 562 23.24 9.97 5.75
C GLN A 562 21.88 9.41 5.33
N LEU A 563 21.07 8.97 6.31
CA LEU A 563 19.74 8.41 6.09
C LEU A 563 18.69 9.32 6.74
N PRO A 564 18.03 10.20 5.96
CA PRO A 564 16.92 11.02 6.45
C PRO A 564 15.80 10.18 7.03
N ARG A 565 14.99 10.76 7.91
CA ARG A 565 13.75 10.13 8.38
C ARG A 565 12.85 9.83 7.19
N PHE A 566 12.24 8.65 7.16
CA PHE A 566 11.41 8.10 6.09
C PHE A 566 12.13 7.85 4.76
N ALA A 567 13.45 7.89 4.76
CA ALA A 567 14.21 7.48 3.58
C ALA A 567 14.27 5.95 3.45
N VAL A 568 14.28 5.50 2.19
CA VAL A 568 14.50 4.10 1.81
C VAL A 568 15.67 4.04 0.83
N SER A 569 16.64 3.18 1.12
CA SER A 569 17.85 2.97 0.31
C SER A 569 17.93 1.54 -0.19
N LEU A 570 18.20 1.37 -1.49
CA LEU A 570 18.56 0.08 -2.05
C LEU A 570 20.02 0.12 -2.49
N ILE A 571 20.86 -0.64 -1.82
CA ILE A 571 22.27 -0.84 -2.15
C ILE A 571 22.39 -2.17 -2.91
N THR A 572 22.97 -2.13 -4.09
CA THR A 572 23.23 -3.34 -4.91
C THR A 572 24.74 -3.50 -5.10
N ILE A 573 25.26 -4.68 -4.78
CA ILE A 573 26.66 -5.07 -4.97
C ILE A 573 26.71 -6.23 -5.93
N GLN A 574 27.55 -6.12 -6.97
CA GLN A 574 27.74 -7.17 -7.97
C GLN A 574 29.22 -7.27 -8.42
N PRO A 575 29.66 -8.42 -8.92
CA PRO A 575 31.02 -8.55 -9.48
C PRO A 575 31.27 -7.52 -10.59
N VAL A 576 32.50 -7.00 -10.68
CA VAL A 576 32.92 -6.22 -11.84
C VAL A 576 32.96 -7.15 -13.05
N ALA A 577 32.29 -6.80 -14.15
CA ALA A 577 32.33 -7.59 -15.37
C ALA A 577 33.76 -7.68 -15.92
N ASP A 578 34.18 -8.89 -16.29
CA ASP A 578 35.50 -9.11 -16.94
C ASP A 578 35.60 -8.22 -18.18
N GLY A 579 36.53 -7.25 -18.18
CA GLY A 579 36.75 -6.31 -19.28
C GLY A 579 36.67 -4.83 -18.90
N GLN A 580 36.24 -4.45 -17.69
CA GLN A 580 36.20 -3.05 -17.23
C GLN A 580 37.34 -2.65 -16.29
N ASN A 581 38.46 -3.39 -16.24
CA ASN A 581 39.64 -3.01 -15.49
C ASN A 581 40.42 -1.87 -16.19
N GLY A 582 39.91 -0.65 -16.12
CA GLY A 582 40.60 0.52 -16.68
C GLY A 582 39.97 1.83 -16.20
N GLY A 583 40.26 2.27 -14.99
CA GLY A 583 39.92 3.63 -14.60
C GLY A 583 39.89 3.91 -13.09
N THR A 584 41.03 4.38 -12.59
CA THR A 584 41.22 5.23 -11.38
C THR A 584 40.71 4.75 -10.04
N THR A 585 41.60 4.15 -9.30
CA THR A 585 41.58 4.02 -7.82
C THR A 585 41.40 5.42 -7.19
N ARG A 586 40.30 5.68 -6.51
CA ARG A 586 40.22 6.75 -5.53
C ARG A 586 40.27 6.14 -4.14
N THR A 587 41.36 6.41 -3.48
CA THR A 587 41.60 6.11 -2.06
C THR A 587 40.63 6.87 -1.18
N ASN A 588 40.02 6.18 -0.22
CA ASN A 588 39.19 6.74 0.84
C ASN A 588 39.96 7.81 1.64
N GLY A 589 39.46 9.03 1.57
CA GLY A 589 39.89 10.14 2.39
C GLY A 589 38.97 11.32 2.19
N LEU A 590 37.81 11.31 2.85
CA LEU A 590 36.98 12.48 2.98
C LEU A 590 36.95 12.96 4.42
N ALA A 591 37.92 13.87 4.70
CA ALA A 591 37.83 14.79 5.81
C ALA A 591 36.82 15.92 5.43
N GLY A 592 36.01 16.33 6.41
CA GLY A 592 34.94 17.30 6.23
C GLY A 592 35.37 18.66 5.71
N GLY A 593 34.41 19.34 5.07
CA GLY A 593 34.55 20.73 4.66
C GLY A 593 33.23 21.31 4.18
N GLY A 594 32.81 22.32 4.88
CA GLY A 594 31.59 23.08 4.90
C GLY A 594 30.93 23.50 3.60
N CYS A 595 29.66 23.79 3.75
CA CYS A 595 28.76 24.43 2.80
C CYS A 595 29.32 25.71 2.22
N ALA A 596 29.36 25.81 0.87
CA ALA A 596 29.38 27.06 0.18
C ALA A 596 28.48 26.97 -1.06
N CYS A 597 27.33 27.64 -1.00
CA CYS A 597 26.49 27.91 -2.16
C CYS A 597 27.28 28.74 -3.17
N SER A 598 27.50 28.22 -4.38
CA SER A 598 27.91 28.99 -5.52
C SER A 598 26.90 28.88 -6.65
N VAL A 599 26.20 29.99 -6.86
CA VAL A 599 25.36 30.26 -8.03
C VAL A 599 26.28 30.36 -9.24
N LEU A 600 26.18 29.43 -10.18
CA LEU A 600 26.82 29.56 -11.49
C LEU A 600 25.84 30.10 -12.52
N ARG A 601 26.07 31.35 -12.90
CA ARG A 601 25.49 32.02 -14.09
C ARG A 601 25.97 31.26 -15.35
N ARG A 602 25.03 30.89 -16.21
CA ARG A 602 25.31 30.50 -17.59
C ARG A 602 25.58 31.79 -18.40
N GLY A 603 26.78 31.87 -18.97
CA GLY A 603 27.10 32.76 -20.07
C GLY A 603 26.97 32.03 -21.40
N SER A 604 26.33 32.71 -22.34
CA SER A 604 26.23 32.38 -23.75
C SER A 604 27.59 32.49 -24.43
N ASP A 605 27.89 31.58 -25.39
CA ASP A 605 28.43 31.92 -26.72
C ASP A 605 28.66 30.65 -27.57
N SER A 606 27.97 30.59 -28.63
CA SER A 606 28.18 30.65 -30.11
C SER A 606 29.07 29.59 -30.78
N LEU A 607 28.40 28.95 -31.78
CA LEU A 607 28.84 28.61 -33.16
C LEU A 607 30.01 27.65 -33.41
N SER A 608 29.74 26.49 -34.06
CA SER A 608 30.01 26.26 -35.50
C SER A 608 29.71 24.84 -35.95
N THR A 609 28.87 24.75 -36.95
CA THR A 609 28.90 24.15 -38.30
C THR A 609 29.40 22.72 -38.57
N ALA A 610 28.53 22.03 -39.31
CA ALA A 610 28.72 21.11 -40.46
C ALA A 610 28.83 19.63 -40.12
N ALA A 611 28.18 18.68 -40.82
CA ALA A 611 27.56 18.52 -42.14
C ALA A 611 26.69 17.24 -42.11
N LEU A 612 25.51 17.28 -42.68
CA LEU A 612 25.04 16.68 -43.96
C LEU A 612 25.19 15.15 -44.15
N PHE A 613 24.06 14.50 -44.30
CA PHE A 613 23.52 13.57 -45.33
C PHE A 613 22.34 12.83 -44.67
N GLY A 614 21.13 12.74 -45.17
CA GLY A 614 20.54 12.93 -46.45
C GLY A 614 19.51 11.82 -46.69
N VAL A 615 18.35 12.18 -47.30
CA VAL A 615 17.38 11.33 -48.01
C VAL A 615 16.41 10.54 -47.13
N GLY A 616 15.10 10.60 -47.22
CA GLY A 616 14.15 11.22 -48.15
C GLY A 616 12.78 10.55 -48.03
N GLY A 617 11.74 11.35 -48.23
CA GLY A 617 10.47 11.02 -48.85
C GLY A 617 9.41 10.37 -47.93
N VAL A 618 8.13 10.69 -47.95
CA VAL A 618 7.22 11.30 -48.90
C VAL A 618 6.00 11.79 -48.10
N LEU A 619 5.54 12.99 -48.43
CA LEU A 619 4.24 13.58 -48.08
C LEU A 619 3.07 12.81 -48.65
N ALA A 620 1.97 12.70 -47.92
CA ALA A 620 0.64 12.68 -48.50
C ALA A 620 -0.32 13.53 -47.64
N LEU A 621 -0.63 14.68 -48.15
CA LEU A 621 -1.73 15.57 -47.76
C LEU A 621 -3.06 15.00 -48.28
N ALA A 622 -4.08 14.96 -47.43
CA ALA A 622 -5.45 14.92 -47.90
C ALA A 622 -6.31 15.86 -47.07
N LEU A 623 -6.62 17.00 -47.67
CA LEU A 623 -7.71 17.90 -47.31
C LEU A 623 -9.05 17.23 -47.60
N VAL A 624 -10.00 17.25 -46.66
CA VAL A 624 -11.42 17.21 -46.98
C VAL A 624 -12.18 18.24 -46.17
N THR A 625 -12.90 19.01 -46.94
CA THR A 625 -13.63 20.25 -46.67
C THR A 625 -14.89 20.06 -45.83
N ARG A 626 -15.21 21.15 -45.09
CA ARG A 626 -16.49 21.44 -44.41
C ARG A 626 -17.71 21.26 -45.30
N ARG A 627 -18.79 20.74 -44.75
CA ARG A 627 -20.16 21.21 -45.03
C ARG A 627 -20.96 21.38 -43.77
N ARG A 628 -21.39 22.61 -43.51
CA ARG A 628 -22.47 22.99 -42.62
C ARG A 628 -23.82 22.64 -43.25
N SER A 629 -24.77 22.16 -42.46
CA SER A 629 -26.19 22.38 -42.74
C SER A 629 -26.93 22.54 -41.41
N ALA A 630 -27.57 23.65 -41.29
CA ALA A 630 -28.54 23.98 -40.27
C ALA A 630 -29.91 23.45 -40.69
N ILE A 631 -30.69 22.91 -39.75
CA ILE A 631 -32.17 22.88 -39.84
C ILE A 631 -32.77 23.06 -38.44
N THR A 632 -33.55 24.06 -38.40
CA THR A 632 -34.51 24.68 -37.51
C THR A 632 -35.37 23.81 -36.59
N ARG A 633 -35.74 24.47 -35.49
CA ARG A 633 -36.74 24.22 -34.46
C ARG A 633 -38.14 23.80 -34.99
N SER A 634 -38.82 22.96 -34.22
CA SER A 634 -40.26 23.13 -33.96
C SER A 634 -40.62 22.53 -32.58
N ALA A 635 -41.24 23.34 -31.76
CA ALA A 635 -41.91 23.00 -30.52
C ALA A 635 -43.36 22.55 -30.79
N LYS A 636 -43.90 21.61 -29.98
CA LYS A 636 -45.25 21.61 -29.38
C LYS A 636 -45.49 20.32 -28.59
N ARG A 637 -45.70 20.52 -27.35
CA ARG A 637 -46.83 20.17 -26.45
C ARG A 637 -47.69 18.94 -26.87
N ASN A 638 -47.63 17.91 -26.06
CA ASN A 638 -48.71 17.59 -25.10
C ASN A 638 -48.10 16.73 -23.96
#